data_026632e8102c2a9bebd73ebf8c593037
#
_entry.id   026632e8102c2a9bebd73ebf8c593037
#
_cell.length_a   1.000
_cell.length_b   1.000
_cell.length_c   1.000
_cell.angle_alpha   90.00
_cell.angle_beta   90.00
_cell.angle_gamma   90.00
#
_symmetry.space_group_name_H-M   'P 1'
#
loop_
_entity.id
_entity.type
_entity.pdbx_description
1 polymer ?
#
loop_
_entity_poly.entity_id
_entity_poly.type
_entity_poly.pdbx_seq_one_letter_code
_entity_poly.pdbx_strand_id
1 'polypeptide(L)'
;MSDKKYVTYEEFGAVGDGVTEDFEAIKKAHDYANKEGIPVKAREGATYYIHNTIIDGRVGIAEIKTNVTWSGAKFIIDDTDVSPVKGDPNSEGAGDPIFLALSYYEKLVINDAEILSEIAKQNIGPGSKKIDLGLGYPAMIIPHYNEMSARVYRRLGYGGFGGSGRLEVIVIDKDGNVSEETPIMFEYPKIDYIEVIRDDIPELLIEGGEFTTLASQVNVLRDIGNGMTDEMGGYINRCVKVMRSHTTVRGLKHYVKNEIPLSEQIKDGEYVKVGTTYNGFFNAVNANHVTFEDCVMTGRRCYGRPKNCKTNGTGGTYDFASAMVNKMVLRGCRQTNFWIKYDENLNITPCEEGDEGAVPSIMLKKIQGLDVKVIWGIGGTNFCKNVEYIDSKLSRFDAHCGLYNGKIINSSVNVIALTGVGDFIIENTKWFSADPCYTFNALIHLRGDYGSTWKGNIKYKNLKAYYFNNENVSVFLHGYSNWYFGYDCHIPNIEIDGIEAFDIETRKPLPSGSLIRIMGPSLLREPAMHMPTTKNQEAIYPYVDLDGDGFVDGTDVPYDAEYVKRSNDYQRGLRFGSHKNVNRINPPETVKVFGIKGDIKIAVPKAHLFEGTDGGFFGKTKFYSSDTDFVVGTDNEDTQSFAFSDFSVFENMR
;
A
#
# COMPACT_ATOMS: atom_id res chain seq x y z
N MET A 1 -2.94 -9.50 -47.42
CA MET A 1 -2.84 -9.46 -45.94
C MET A 1 -2.61 -10.90 -45.51
N SER A 2 -1.55 -11.18 -44.80
CA SER A 2 -1.23 -12.56 -44.39
C SER A 2 -2.29 -13.04 -43.40
N ASP A 3 -2.80 -14.29 -43.60
CA ASP A 3 -3.73 -14.96 -42.66
C ASP A 3 -3.06 -15.29 -41.30
N LYS A 4 -2.07 -14.50 -40.89
CA LYS A 4 -1.29 -14.70 -39.70
C LYS A 4 -2.13 -14.38 -38.48
N LYS A 5 -2.42 -15.39 -37.65
CA LYS A 5 -3.31 -15.27 -36.48
C LYS A 5 -2.60 -14.77 -35.23
N TYR A 6 -1.28 -14.89 -35.13
CA TYR A 6 -0.44 -14.46 -34.00
C TYR A 6 1.03 -14.40 -34.44
N VAL A 7 1.88 -13.84 -33.63
CA VAL A 7 3.35 -13.85 -33.73
C VAL A 7 3.99 -14.59 -32.58
N THR A 8 5.19 -15.14 -32.81
CA THR A 8 6.03 -15.76 -31.78
C THR A 8 7.35 -15.01 -31.65
N TYR A 9 8.01 -15.20 -30.52
CA TYR A 9 9.30 -14.58 -30.26
C TYR A 9 10.41 -15.12 -31.15
N GLU A 10 10.32 -16.42 -31.50
CA GLU A 10 11.28 -17.11 -32.38
C GLU A 10 11.30 -16.52 -33.79
N GLU A 11 10.20 -15.99 -34.27
CA GLU A 11 10.14 -15.32 -35.59
C GLU A 11 11.01 -14.05 -35.62
N PHE A 12 11.35 -13.52 -34.47
CA PHE A 12 12.19 -12.35 -34.32
C PHE A 12 13.59 -12.66 -33.76
N GLY A 13 13.90 -13.96 -33.63
CA GLY A 13 15.24 -14.44 -33.27
C GLY A 13 15.42 -14.89 -31.84
N ALA A 14 14.33 -14.99 -31.04
CA ALA A 14 14.44 -15.57 -29.71
C ALA A 14 14.80 -17.05 -29.77
N VAL A 15 15.68 -17.48 -28.89
CA VAL A 15 16.13 -18.88 -28.79
C VAL A 15 15.29 -19.66 -27.77
N GLY A 16 15.01 -19.07 -26.63
CA GLY A 16 14.19 -19.67 -25.57
C GLY A 16 14.84 -20.90 -24.93
N ASP A 17 16.17 -20.89 -24.77
CA ASP A 17 16.97 -21.95 -24.17
C ASP A 17 17.30 -21.71 -22.68
N GLY A 18 16.92 -20.55 -22.17
CA GLY A 18 17.16 -20.13 -20.77
C GLY A 18 18.53 -19.53 -20.52
N VAL A 19 19.35 -19.31 -21.55
CA VAL A 19 20.73 -18.81 -21.45
C VAL A 19 21.01 -17.69 -22.44
N THR A 20 20.51 -17.81 -23.66
CA THR A 20 20.67 -16.80 -24.70
C THR A 20 19.78 -15.60 -24.41
N GLU A 21 20.33 -14.39 -24.56
CA GLU A 21 19.59 -13.14 -24.38
C GLU A 21 18.47 -13.01 -25.42
N ASP A 22 17.23 -12.97 -24.96
CA ASP A 22 16.05 -12.99 -25.82
C ASP A 22 15.28 -11.65 -25.86
N PHE A 23 15.66 -10.66 -25.02
CA PHE A 23 14.83 -9.47 -24.82
C PHE A 23 14.61 -8.65 -26.09
N GLU A 24 15.64 -8.47 -26.91
CA GLU A 24 15.50 -7.71 -28.16
C GLU A 24 14.52 -8.37 -29.13
N ALA A 25 14.54 -9.71 -29.23
CA ALA A 25 13.60 -10.48 -30.06
C ALA A 25 12.17 -10.38 -29.50
N ILE A 26 12.00 -10.47 -28.17
CA ILE A 26 10.73 -10.28 -27.47
C ILE A 26 10.16 -8.91 -27.80
N LYS A 27 10.96 -7.85 -27.63
CA LYS A 27 10.52 -6.47 -27.93
C LYS A 27 10.09 -6.32 -29.38
N LYS A 28 10.89 -6.80 -30.35
CA LYS A 28 10.58 -6.73 -31.79
C LYS A 28 9.26 -7.45 -32.11
N ALA A 29 8.99 -8.59 -31.47
CA ALA A 29 7.75 -9.32 -31.66
C ALA A 29 6.55 -8.51 -31.20
N HIS A 30 6.63 -7.87 -30.02
CA HIS A 30 5.58 -6.99 -29.51
C HIS A 30 5.40 -5.74 -30.38
N ASP A 31 6.48 -5.11 -30.84
CA ASP A 31 6.42 -3.96 -31.74
C ASP A 31 5.66 -4.31 -33.03
N TYR A 32 5.97 -5.48 -33.62
CA TYR A 32 5.30 -5.97 -34.81
C TYR A 32 3.82 -6.30 -34.54
N ALA A 33 3.55 -7.04 -33.46
CA ALA A 33 2.20 -7.42 -33.06
C ALA A 33 1.30 -6.19 -32.83
N ASN A 34 1.82 -5.18 -32.15
CA ASN A 34 1.13 -3.91 -31.92
C ASN A 34 0.82 -3.18 -33.23
N LYS A 35 1.76 -3.19 -34.18
CA LYS A 35 1.59 -2.55 -35.48
C LYS A 35 0.52 -3.24 -36.33
N GLU A 36 0.52 -4.58 -36.35
CA GLU A 36 -0.40 -5.38 -37.16
C GLU A 36 -1.74 -5.65 -36.44
N GLY A 37 -1.86 -5.32 -35.16
CA GLY A 37 -3.07 -5.57 -34.36
C GLY A 37 -3.34 -7.06 -34.09
N ILE A 38 -2.31 -7.90 -34.03
CA ILE A 38 -2.42 -9.35 -33.82
C ILE A 38 -1.79 -9.77 -32.48
N PRO A 39 -2.27 -10.87 -31.87
CA PRO A 39 -1.75 -11.31 -30.56
C PRO A 39 -0.33 -11.88 -30.63
N VAL A 40 0.35 -11.88 -29.50
CA VAL A 40 1.63 -12.55 -29.29
C VAL A 40 1.41 -13.89 -28.58
N LYS A 41 2.11 -14.93 -29.01
CA LYS A 41 2.10 -16.23 -28.36
C LYS A 41 3.55 -16.72 -28.13
N ALA A 42 3.90 -16.94 -26.86
CA ALA A 42 5.16 -17.59 -26.52
C ALA A 42 5.13 -19.08 -26.90
N ARG A 43 6.27 -19.65 -27.24
CA ARG A 43 6.40 -21.09 -27.53
C ARG A 43 6.30 -21.89 -26.23
N GLU A 44 5.45 -22.89 -26.22
CA GLU A 44 5.32 -23.83 -25.12
C GLU A 44 6.65 -24.54 -24.86
N GLY A 45 7.05 -24.63 -23.59
CA GLY A 45 8.30 -25.24 -23.15
C GLY A 45 9.54 -24.37 -23.35
N ALA A 46 9.44 -23.21 -23.98
CA ALA A 46 10.57 -22.27 -24.06
C ALA A 46 10.90 -21.67 -22.68
N THR A 47 12.17 -21.37 -22.49
CA THR A 47 12.66 -20.57 -21.37
C THR A 47 13.41 -19.37 -21.91
N TYR A 48 12.81 -18.20 -21.89
CA TYR A 48 13.41 -16.95 -22.36
C TYR A 48 14.27 -16.35 -21.26
N TYR A 49 15.47 -15.88 -21.63
CA TYR A 49 16.40 -15.22 -20.71
C TYR A 49 16.45 -13.73 -21.00
N ILE A 50 16.32 -12.92 -19.96
CA ILE A 50 16.27 -11.45 -20.01
C ILE A 50 17.24 -10.90 -18.98
N HIS A 51 18.36 -10.38 -19.43
CA HIS A 51 19.33 -9.69 -18.58
C HIS A 51 19.47 -8.25 -19.03
N ASN A 52 19.85 -8.03 -20.29
CA ASN A 52 20.09 -6.73 -20.84
C ASN A 52 18.86 -6.15 -21.54
N THR A 53 18.32 -5.06 -21.01
CA THR A 53 17.21 -4.32 -21.66
C THR A 53 17.68 -3.10 -22.44
N ILE A 54 18.99 -2.87 -22.57
CA ILE A 54 19.53 -1.75 -23.35
C ILE A 54 19.66 -2.17 -24.82
N ILE A 55 18.94 -1.50 -25.70
CA ILE A 55 18.94 -1.72 -27.15
C ILE A 55 19.36 -0.42 -27.82
N ASP A 56 20.40 -0.43 -28.62
CA ASP A 56 20.96 0.74 -29.33
C ASP A 56 21.22 1.93 -28.39
N GLY A 57 21.73 1.64 -27.17
CA GLY A 57 22.05 2.63 -26.14
C GLY A 57 20.83 3.28 -25.47
N ARG A 58 19.68 2.66 -25.54
CA ARG A 58 18.45 3.13 -24.88
C ARG A 58 17.75 1.99 -24.15
N VAL A 59 17.04 2.34 -23.07
CA VAL A 59 16.21 1.38 -22.38
C VAL A 59 15.08 0.90 -23.29
N GLY A 60 15.05 -0.40 -23.56
CA GLY A 60 13.98 -1.07 -24.29
C GLY A 60 12.85 -1.47 -23.33
N ILE A 61 11.63 -1.36 -23.80
CA ILE A 61 10.43 -1.84 -23.11
C ILE A 61 9.60 -2.63 -24.11
N ALA A 62 9.15 -3.83 -23.74
CA ALA A 62 8.24 -4.60 -24.54
C ALA A 62 6.80 -4.10 -24.28
N GLU A 63 6.30 -3.20 -25.16
CA GLU A 63 4.95 -2.65 -25.05
C GLU A 63 3.91 -3.69 -25.47
N ILE A 64 2.88 -3.88 -24.65
CA ILE A 64 1.77 -4.81 -24.90
C ILE A 64 0.51 -4.01 -25.20
N LYS A 65 0.05 -4.04 -26.45
CA LYS A 65 -1.20 -3.41 -26.89
C LYS A 65 -2.20 -4.43 -27.46
N THR A 66 -1.75 -5.67 -27.68
CA THR A 66 -2.55 -6.79 -28.15
C THR A 66 -2.51 -7.95 -27.16
N ASN A 67 -3.45 -8.87 -27.24
CA ASN A 67 -3.50 -10.03 -26.35
C ASN A 67 -2.20 -10.83 -26.39
N VAL A 68 -1.81 -11.34 -25.23
CA VAL A 68 -0.58 -12.13 -25.06
C VAL A 68 -0.89 -13.44 -24.37
N THR A 69 -0.36 -14.54 -24.92
CA THR A 69 -0.40 -15.85 -24.30
C THR A 69 1.02 -16.33 -24.03
N TRP A 70 1.38 -16.41 -22.76
CA TRP A 70 2.66 -16.95 -22.27
C TRP A 70 2.53 -18.37 -21.68
N SER A 71 1.36 -18.98 -21.83
CA SER A 71 1.07 -20.29 -21.23
C SER A 71 2.09 -21.35 -21.65
N GLY A 72 2.66 -22.04 -20.68
CA GLY A 72 3.69 -23.07 -20.89
C GLY A 72 5.11 -22.55 -21.14
N ALA A 73 5.31 -21.22 -21.21
CA ALA A 73 6.64 -20.61 -21.33
C ALA A 73 7.16 -20.15 -19.96
N LYS A 74 8.50 -20.08 -19.87
CA LYS A 74 9.22 -19.55 -18.71
C LYS A 74 10.06 -18.34 -19.10
N PHE A 75 10.27 -17.45 -18.15
CA PHE A 75 11.12 -16.27 -18.30
C PHE A 75 12.05 -16.19 -17.11
N ILE A 76 13.35 -16.06 -17.37
CA ILE A 76 14.37 -15.78 -16.36
C ILE A 76 14.75 -14.30 -16.53
N ILE A 77 14.48 -13.52 -15.48
CA ILE A 77 14.90 -12.11 -15.40
C ILE A 77 16.13 -12.07 -14.51
N ASP A 78 17.28 -11.86 -15.10
CA ASP A 78 18.54 -11.83 -14.36
C ASP A 78 18.90 -10.40 -13.98
N ASP A 79 18.68 -10.08 -12.73
CA ASP A 79 19.00 -8.78 -12.13
C ASP A 79 20.23 -8.85 -11.23
N THR A 80 21.02 -9.92 -11.31
CA THR A 80 22.13 -10.19 -10.37
C THR A 80 23.06 -8.99 -10.18
N ASP A 81 23.37 -8.26 -11.23
CA ASP A 81 24.25 -7.08 -11.21
C ASP A 81 23.50 -5.74 -11.39
N VAL A 82 22.16 -5.78 -11.57
CA VAL A 82 21.37 -4.55 -11.73
C VAL A 82 21.38 -3.74 -10.44
N SER A 83 21.74 -2.47 -10.54
CA SER A 83 21.88 -1.56 -9.42
C SER A 83 20.70 -0.56 -9.34
N PRO A 84 20.09 -0.36 -8.19
CA PRO A 84 19.10 0.71 -8.00
C PRO A 84 19.74 2.07 -7.71
N VAL A 85 21.07 2.13 -7.62
CA VAL A 85 21.81 3.34 -7.22
C VAL A 85 22.03 4.23 -8.43
N LYS A 86 21.42 5.38 -8.45
CA LYS A 86 21.56 6.34 -9.55
C LYS A 86 23.02 6.74 -9.77
N GLY A 87 23.48 6.57 -11.01
CA GLY A 87 24.86 6.87 -11.40
C GLY A 87 25.81 5.68 -11.33
N ASP A 88 25.34 4.55 -10.84
CA ASP A 88 26.03 3.27 -11.01
C ASP A 88 25.98 2.86 -12.49
N PRO A 89 27.07 2.32 -13.08
CA PRO A 89 27.08 1.84 -14.46
C PRO A 89 25.96 0.84 -14.80
N ASN A 90 25.54 0.06 -13.82
CA ASN A 90 24.51 -0.97 -13.98
C ASN A 90 23.11 -0.50 -13.54
N SER A 91 22.88 0.80 -13.41
CA SER A 91 21.57 1.34 -12.99
C SER A 91 20.63 1.67 -14.15
N GLU A 92 21.13 1.64 -15.38
CA GLU A 92 20.31 1.91 -16.56
C GLU A 92 19.26 0.81 -16.74
N GLY A 93 17.99 1.20 -16.91
CA GLY A 93 16.86 0.28 -17.00
C GLY A 93 16.36 -0.33 -15.67
N ALA A 94 17.05 -0.10 -14.55
CA ALA A 94 16.61 -0.61 -13.26
C ALA A 94 15.23 -0.04 -12.82
N GLY A 95 14.92 1.18 -13.22
CA GLY A 95 13.68 1.89 -12.92
C GLY A 95 12.52 1.60 -13.91
N ASP A 96 12.76 0.84 -14.97
CA ASP A 96 11.83 0.65 -16.08
C ASP A 96 11.21 -0.75 -16.10
N PRO A 97 9.94 -0.90 -16.51
CA PRO A 97 9.33 -2.21 -16.64
C PRO A 97 9.93 -2.98 -17.85
N ILE A 98 9.96 -4.30 -17.75
CA ILE A 98 10.31 -5.16 -18.91
C ILE A 98 9.12 -5.20 -19.87
N PHE A 99 7.92 -5.45 -19.32
CA PHE A 99 6.68 -5.49 -20.07
C PHE A 99 5.75 -4.37 -19.61
N LEU A 100 5.18 -3.66 -20.58
CA LEU A 100 4.30 -2.51 -20.30
C LEU A 100 3.02 -2.60 -21.12
N ALA A 101 1.91 -2.90 -20.46
CA ALA A 101 0.60 -2.86 -21.11
C ALA A 101 0.12 -1.42 -21.28
N LEU A 102 -0.11 -1.03 -22.53
CA LEU A 102 -0.52 0.31 -22.94
C LEU A 102 -1.74 0.29 -23.86
N SER A 103 -2.47 1.39 -23.88
CA SER A 103 -3.49 1.67 -24.90
C SER A 103 -2.84 2.04 -26.24
N TYR A 104 -3.60 1.88 -27.34
CA TYR A 104 -3.27 2.51 -28.62
C TYR A 104 -3.47 4.02 -28.60
N TYR A 105 -4.33 4.50 -27.72
CA TYR A 105 -4.59 5.93 -27.55
C TYR A 105 -3.58 6.51 -26.58
N GLU A 106 -2.94 7.58 -27.00
CA GLU A 106 -2.05 8.34 -26.13
C GLU A 106 -2.84 9.07 -25.03
N LYS A 107 -2.21 9.23 -23.89
CA LYS A 107 -2.76 10.05 -22.80
C LYS A 107 -2.78 11.51 -23.25
N LEU A 108 -3.95 12.16 -23.17
CA LEU A 108 -4.06 13.59 -23.36
C LEU A 108 -3.76 14.32 -22.05
N VAL A 109 -3.07 15.44 -22.14
CA VAL A 109 -2.87 16.36 -21.01
C VAL A 109 -3.49 17.72 -21.35
N ILE A 110 -4.51 18.12 -20.60
CA ILE A 110 -5.12 19.44 -20.70
C ILE A 110 -4.37 20.36 -19.74
N ASN A 111 -3.58 21.28 -20.27
CA ASN A 111 -2.76 22.23 -19.50
C ASN A 111 -2.89 23.67 -20.01
N ASP A 112 -3.78 23.94 -20.94
CA ASP A 112 -4.09 25.28 -21.41
C ASP A 112 -4.81 26.06 -20.32
N ALA A 113 -4.30 27.26 -19.99
CA ALA A 113 -4.79 28.05 -18.87
C ALA A 113 -6.21 28.58 -19.06
N GLU A 114 -6.62 28.89 -20.31
CA GLU A 114 -7.97 29.37 -20.59
C GLU A 114 -8.97 28.22 -20.46
N ILE A 115 -8.65 27.05 -21.01
CA ILE A 115 -9.48 25.85 -20.88
C ILE A 115 -9.63 25.46 -19.40
N LEU A 116 -8.54 25.42 -18.65
CA LEU A 116 -8.56 25.07 -17.22
C LEU A 116 -9.37 26.07 -16.39
N SER A 117 -9.31 27.36 -16.76
CA SER A 117 -10.12 28.39 -16.10
C SER A 117 -11.62 28.17 -16.34
N GLU A 118 -12.03 27.78 -17.55
CA GLU A 118 -13.44 27.47 -17.85
C GLU A 118 -13.89 26.18 -17.10
N ILE A 119 -13.02 25.16 -17.03
CA ILE A 119 -13.30 23.93 -16.27
C ILE A 119 -13.46 24.24 -14.78
N ALA A 120 -12.62 25.08 -14.21
CA ALA A 120 -12.70 25.47 -12.79
C ALA A 120 -14.01 26.16 -12.42
N LYS A 121 -14.68 26.87 -13.37
CA LYS A 121 -16.00 27.49 -13.14
C LYS A 121 -17.11 26.45 -12.89
N GLN A 122 -16.87 25.19 -13.18
CA GLN A 122 -17.82 24.11 -12.89
C GLN A 122 -17.89 23.77 -11.39
N ASN A 123 -17.00 24.34 -10.57
CA ASN A 123 -16.91 24.11 -9.11
C ASN A 123 -16.81 22.60 -8.79
N ILE A 124 -15.80 21.96 -9.35
CA ILE A 124 -15.59 20.52 -9.20
C ILE A 124 -15.23 20.19 -7.75
N GLY A 125 -16.01 19.31 -7.14
CA GLY A 125 -15.82 18.89 -5.75
C GLY A 125 -16.75 17.75 -5.32
N PRO A 126 -16.73 17.37 -4.04
CA PRO A 126 -17.59 16.31 -3.52
C PRO A 126 -19.07 16.56 -3.83
N GLY A 127 -19.70 15.57 -4.45
CA GLY A 127 -21.10 15.65 -4.88
C GLY A 127 -21.32 16.17 -6.30
N SER A 128 -20.30 16.67 -6.99
CA SER A 128 -20.41 16.99 -8.42
C SER A 128 -20.70 15.72 -9.22
N LYS A 129 -21.73 15.78 -10.07
CA LYS A 129 -22.18 14.65 -10.89
C LYS A 129 -21.72 14.74 -12.33
N LYS A 130 -21.13 15.87 -12.72
CA LYS A 130 -20.69 16.13 -14.09
C LYS A 130 -19.40 16.93 -14.11
N ILE A 131 -18.50 16.57 -15.03
CA ILE A 131 -17.31 17.34 -15.42
C ILE A 131 -17.31 17.38 -16.94
N ASP A 132 -17.66 18.52 -17.49
CA ASP A 132 -17.70 18.70 -18.94
C ASP A 132 -16.32 19.12 -19.46
N LEU A 133 -15.69 18.23 -20.18
CA LEU A 133 -14.40 18.46 -20.84
C LEU A 133 -14.54 18.50 -22.36
N GLY A 134 -15.75 18.34 -22.92
CA GLY A 134 -15.99 18.33 -24.35
C GLY A 134 -15.36 17.14 -25.11
N LEU A 135 -15.06 16.03 -24.44
CA LEU A 135 -14.28 14.92 -25.03
C LEU A 135 -15.08 14.14 -26.08
N GLY A 136 -16.38 13.95 -25.88
CA GLY A 136 -17.22 13.13 -26.74
C GLY A 136 -16.97 11.61 -26.69
N TYR A 137 -16.15 11.15 -25.75
CA TYR A 137 -15.86 9.74 -25.46
C TYR A 137 -15.66 9.53 -23.94
N PRO A 138 -15.90 8.30 -23.42
CA PRO A 138 -15.65 8.00 -22.02
C PRO A 138 -14.16 8.06 -21.68
N ALA A 139 -13.85 8.58 -20.49
CA ALA A 139 -12.47 8.73 -20.05
C ALA A 139 -12.31 8.53 -18.54
N MET A 140 -11.16 8.04 -18.15
CA MET A 140 -10.63 8.21 -16.83
C MET A 140 -9.81 9.51 -16.78
N ILE A 141 -10.13 10.41 -15.89
CA ILE A 141 -9.43 11.67 -15.73
C ILE A 141 -8.75 11.76 -14.38
N ILE A 142 -7.63 12.46 -14.32
CA ILE A 142 -6.88 12.74 -13.10
C ILE A 142 -6.62 14.24 -13.05
N PRO A 143 -7.45 15.02 -12.32
CA PRO A 143 -7.18 16.42 -12.09
C PRO A 143 -6.03 16.58 -11.09
N HIS A 144 -5.15 17.54 -11.32
CA HIS A 144 -4.03 17.88 -10.46
C HIS A 144 -4.20 19.26 -9.87
N TYR A 145 -4.08 19.35 -8.55
CA TYR A 145 -4.10 20.62 -7.82
C TYR A 145 -2.94 20.63 -6.83
N ASN A 146 -1.92 21.46 -7.11
CA ASN A 146 -0.62 21.43 -6.42
C ASN A 146 -0.44 22.57 -5.42
N GLU A 147 -1.49 23.33 -5.09
CA GLU A 147 -1.40 24.38 -4.09
C GLU A 147 -0.93 23.83 -2.74
N MET A 148 0.00 24.52 -2.09
CA MET A 148 0.62 24.05 -0.84
C MET A 148 -0.43 23.79 0.26
N SER A 149 -1.38 24.67 0.43
CA SER A 149 -2.48 24.55 1.39
C SER A 149 -3.42 23.37 1.16
N ALA A 150 -3.35 22.77 -0.02
CA ALA A 150 -4.24 21.69 -0.44
C ALA A 150 -3.55 20.32 -0.51
N ARG A 151 -2.27 20.26 -0.21
CA ARG A 151 -1.49 19.02 -0.36
C ARG A 151 -1.85 17.95 0.65
N VAL A 152 -1.78 16.71 0.20
CA VAL A 152 -1.85 15.54 1.06
C VAL A 152 -0.44 15.22 1.53
N TYR A 153 -0.18 15.48 2.79
CA TYR A 153 1.13 15.26 3.38
C TYR A 153 1.28 13.81 3.86
N ARG A 154 2.35 13.18 3.47
CA ARG A 154 2.86 12.02 4.14
C ARG A 154 3.78 12.47 5.27
N ARG A 155 3.96 11.62 6.30
CA ARG A 155 4.90 11.94 7.38
C ARG A 155 6.21 12.47 6.79
N LEU A 156 6.74 13.47 7.43
CA LEU A 156 7.97 14.13 7.03
C LEU A 156 9.14 13.14 6.96
N GLY A 157 9.99 13.28 5.98
CA GLY A 157 11.07 12.35 5.69
C GLY A 157 10.78 11.35 4.56
N TYR A 158 9.53 11.28 4.09
CA TYR A 158 9.18 10.53 2.89
C TYR A 158 8.66 11.49 1.82
N GLY A 159 9.43 11.69 0.76
CA GLY A 159 8.99 12.50 -0.37
C GLY A 159 9.17 14.01 -0.25
N GLY A 160 9.91 14.48 0.76
CA GLY A 160 10.22 15.91 0.90
C GLY A 160 9.09 16.75 1.53
N PHE A 161 9.32 18.05 1.64
CA PHE A 161 8.39 19.04 2.18
C PHE A 161 7.08 19.14 1.44
N GLY A 162 7.11 18.69 0.20
CA GLY A 162 6.08 19.09 -0.70
C GLY A 162 4.77 18.31 -0.56
N GLY A 163 4.70 17.21 0.17
CA GLY A 163 3.53 16.34 0.08
C GLY A 163 3.21 15.97 -1.37
N SER A 164 2.08 15.37 -1.58
CA SER A 164 1.51 15.17 -2.92
C SER A 164 0.43 16.21 -3.18
N GLY A 165 0.37 16.79 -4.37
CA GLY A 165 -0.77 17.58 -4.81
C GLY A 165 -2.06 16.76 -4.64
N ARG A 166 -3.20 17.41 -4.57
CA ARG A 166 -4.49 16.72 -4.67
C ARG A 166 -4.62 16.16 -6.06
N LEU A 167 -4.88 14.89 -6.11
CA LEU A 167 -5.20 14.18 -7.34
C LEU A 167 -6.04 12.95 -6.98
N GLU A 168 -6.91 12.57 -7.87
CA GLU A 168 -7.75 11.39 -7.73
C GLU A 168 -8.21 10.87 -9.09
N VAL A 169 -8.56 9.60 -9.13
CA VAL A 169 -9.16 8.99 -10.32
C VAL A 169 -10.64 9.31 -10.39
N ILE A 170 -11.09 9.84 -11.52
CA ILE A 170 -12.49 10.11 -11.80
C ILE A 170 -12.81 9.52 -13.17
N VAL A 171 -13.82 8.66 -13.27
CA VAL A 171 -14.31 8.12 -14.53
C VAL A 171 -15.53 8.92 -14.96
N ILE A 172 -15.52 9.37 -16.21
CA ILE A 172 -16.62 10.11 -16.83
C ILE A 172 -17.11 9.39 -18.11
N ASP A 173 -18.39 9.47 -18.37
CA ASP A 173 -18.94 9.03 -19.66
C ASP A 173 -18.68 10.06 -20.78
N LYS A 174 -19.14 9.77 -22.00
CA LYS A 174 -18.98 10.65 -23.17
C LYS A 174 -19.64 12.02 -23.01
N ASP A 175 -20.60 12.14 -22.11
CA ASP A 175 -21.35 13.37 -21.83
C ASP A 175 -20.81 14.11 -20.59
N GLY A 176 -19.74 13.58 -19.99
CA GLY A 176 -19.06 14.11 -18.80
C GLY A 176 -19.71 13.72 -17.47
N ASN A 177 -20.68 12.80 -17.43
CA ASN A 177 -21.28 12.38 -16.18
C ASN A 177 -20.25 11.54 -15.39
N VAL A 178 -20.10 11.88 -14.11
CA VAL A 178 -19.19 11.19 -13.19
C VAL A 178 -19.76 9.84 -12.80
N SER A 179 -18.97 8.78 -12.93
CA SER A 179 -19.35 7.45 -12.50
C SER A 179 -19.58 7.38 -10.99
N GLU A 180 -20.61 6.66 -10.58
CA GLU A 180 -20.89 6.41 -9.16
C GLU A 180 -19.79 5.59 -8.46
N GLU A 181 -19.00 4.83 -9.21
CA GLU A 181 -17.84 4.10 -8.68
C GLU A 181 -16.67 5.02 -8.33
N THR A 182 -16.62 6.22 -8.89
CA THR A 182 -15.53 7.17 -8.69
C THR A 182 -16.01 8.56 -8.25
N PRO A 183 -16.80 8.67 -7.18
CA PRO A 183 -17.25 9.97 -6.69
C PRO A 183 -16.04 10.86 -6.41
N ILE A 184 -16.23 12.16 -6.60
CA ILE A 184 -15.19 13.15 -6.36
C ILE A 184 -15.00 13.32 -4.87
N MET A 185 -13.76 13.18 -4.38
CA MET A 185 -13.43 13.23 -2.97
C MET A 185 -12.84 14.58 -2.54
N PHE A 186 -12.21 15.30 -3.45
CA PHE A 186 -11.52 16.56 -3.17
C PHE A 186 -12.17 17.76 -3.86
N GLU A 187 -12.09 18.91 -3.22
CA GLU A 187 -12.41 20.19 -3.84
C GLU A 187 -11.29 20.60 -4.80
N TYR A 188 -11.66 21.07 -5.98
CA TYR A 188 -10.74 21.60 -6.98
C TYR A 188 -11.07 23.07 -7.33
N PRO A 189 -10.78 24.03 -6.43
CA PRO A 189 -11.03 25.44 -6.71
C PRO A 189 -10.15 25.98 -7.85
N LYS A 190 -9.06 25.27 -8.13
CA LYS A 190 -8.15 25.47 -9.25
C LYS A 190 -7.64 24.12 -9.71
N ILE A 191 -7.39 23.99 -10.99
CA ILE A 191 -6.77 22.81 -11.58
C ILE A 191 -5.53 23.26 -12.33
N ASP A 192 -4.40 22.62 -12.05
CA ASP A 192 -3.13 22.96 -12.70
C ASP A 192 -2.98 22.26 -14.06
N TYR A 193 -3.47 21.02 -14.14
CA TYR A 193 -3.63 20.25 -15.39
C TYR A 193 -4.53 19.02 -15.14
N ILE A 194 -5.03 18.45 -16.22
CA ILE A 194 -5.83 17.22 -16.18
C ILE A 194 -5.18 16.20 -17.10
N GLU A 195 -4.89 15.02 -16.58
CA GLU A 195 -4.59 13.86 -17.41
C GLU A 195 -5.90 13.21 -17.84
N VAL A 196 -5.99 12.87 -19.13
CA VAL A 196 -7.17 12.22 -19.71
C VAL A 196 -6.74 10.92 -20.39
N ILE A 197 -7.31 9.82 -19.94
CA ILE A 197 -7.03 8.47 -20.43
C ILE A 197 -8.33 7.93 -21.00
N ARG A 198 -8.34 7.64 -22.29
CA ARG A 198 -9.51 7.12 -22.97
C ARG A 198 -9.91 5.77 -22.42
N ASP A 199 -11.21 5.57 -22.14
CA ASP A 199 -11.73 4.39 -21.44
C ASP A 199 -12.62 3.48 -22.28
N ASP A 200 -13.06 3.88 -23.48
CA ASP A 200 -13.84 3.06 -24.43
C ASP A 200 -12.93 2.16 -25.28
N ILE A 201 -12.08 1.39 -24.64
CA ILE A 201 -11.12 0.49 -25.28
C ILE A 201 -11.49 -0.96 -25.03
N PRO A 202 -11.21 -1.89 -25.98
CA PRO A 202 -11.50 -3.30 -25.78
C PRO A 202 -10.68 -3.90 -24.65
N GLU A 203 -11.14 -4.98 -24.07
CA GLU A 203 -10.39 -5.71 -23.06
C GLU A 203 -9.07 -6.24 -23.62
N LEU A 204 -8.02 -6.19 -22.80
CA LEU A 204 -6.72 -6.80 -23.05
C LEU A 204 -6.54 -8.00 -22.12
N LEU A 205 -6.18 -9.15 -22.68
CA LEU A 205 -5.83 -10.35 -21.93
C LEU A 205 -4.33 -10.63 -22.04
N ILE A 206 -3.68 -10.76 -20.86
CA ILE A 206 -2.32 -11.26 -20.71
C ILE A 206 -2.41 -12.54 -19.90
N GLU A 207 -2.07 -13.68 -20.50
CA GLU A 207 -2.37 -14.99 -19.95
C GLU A 207 -1.14 -15.88 -19.79
N GLY A 208 -1.00 -16.49 -18.61
CA GLY A 208 -0.01 -17.49 -18.31
C GLY A 208 1.41 -16.94 -18.09
N GLY A 209 2.39 -17.82 -18.25
CA GLY A 209 3.81 -17.51 -18.04
C GLY A 209 4.29 -17.72 -16.61
N GLU A 210 5.52 -18.24 -16.53
CA GLU A 210 6.24 -18.41 -15.29
C GLU A 210 7.51 -17.55 -15.31
N PHE A 211 7.56 -16.54 -14.48
CA PHE A 211 8.66 -15.59 -14.39
C PHE A 211 9.50 -15.87 -13.15
N THR A 212 10.81 -15.90 -13.30
CA THR A 212 11.75 -16.02 -12.19
C THR A 212 12.72 -14.85 -12.23
N THR A 213 12.67 -13.98 -11.24
CA THR A 213 13.68 -12.94 -11.05
C THR A 213 14.85 -13.52 -10.23
N LEU A 214 16.06 -13.48 -10.78
CA LEU A 214 17.29 -13.66 -10.03
C LEU A 214 17.64 -12.31 -9.40
N ALA A 215 17.46 -12.24 -8.08
CA ALA A 215 17.51 -10.97 -7.36
C ALA A 215 18.91 -10.31 -7.43
N SER A 216 18.92 -9.00 -7.46
CA SER A 216 20.14 -8.20 -7.42
C SER A 216 21.02 -8.56 -6.22
N GLN A 217 22.30 -8.77 -6.48
CA GLN A 217 23.32 -9.01 -5.47
C GLN A 217 24.07 -7.74 -5.07
N VAL A 218 23.68 -6.60 -5.61
CA VAL A 218 24.28 -5.31 -5.30
C VAL A 218 24.01 -4.98 -3.83
N ASN A 219 25.07 -4.70 -3.09
CA ASN A 219 24.96 -4.23 -1.71
C ASN A 219 24.60 -2.74 -1.71
N VAL A 220 23.38 -2.42 -1.26
CA VAL A 220 22.93 -1.03 -1.19
C VAL A 220 23.24 -0.34 0.14
N LEU A 221 23.88 -1.05 1.08
CA LEU A 221 24.30 -0.47 2.34
C LEU A 221 25.58 0.33 2.16
N ARG A 222 25.60 1.58 2.57
CA ARG A 222 26.79 2.43 2.60
C ARG A 222 27.13 2.91 4.00
N ASP A 223 28.40 3.07 4.27
CA ASP A 223 28.89 3.79 5.45
C ASP A 223 28.77 5.31 5.21
N ILE A 224 28.05 5.99 6.08
CA ILE A 224 27.91 7.45 6.08
C ILE A 224 28.78 8.12 7.14
N GLY A 225 29.67 7.37 7.77
CA GLY A 225 30.58 7.84 8.80
C GLY A 225 30.02 7.77 10.22
N ASN A 226 30.90 8.00 11.21
CA ASN A 226 30.56 7.93 12.65
C ASN A 226 29.97 6.58 13.11
N GLY A 227 30.30 5.49 12.43
CA GLY A 227 29.74 4.17 12.68
C GLY A 227 28.25 4.07 12.34
N MET A 228 27.77 4.90 11.43
CA MET A 228 26.42 4.85 10.91
C MET A 228 26.42 4.35 9.47
N THR A 229 25.42 3.58 9.13
CA THR A 229 25.17 3.12 7.78
C THR A 229 23.80 3.59 7.30
N ASP A 230 23.66 3.80 6.00
CA ASP A 230 22.40 4.19 5.35
C ASP A 230 22.15 3.29 4.14
N GLU A 231 20.88 3.10 3.79
CA GLU A 231 20.47 2.35 2.62
C GLU A 231 20.45 3.29 1.40
N MET A 232 21.24 2.95 0.40
CA MET A 232 21.26 3.68 -0.86
C MET A 232 20.40 3.02 -1.90
N GLY A 233 19.74 3.84 -2.68
CA GLY A 233 19.10 3.42 -3.90
C GLY A 233 17.59 3.53 -3.87
N GLY A 234 17.02 3.38 -5.05
CA GLY A 234 15.60 3.30 -5.31
C GLY A 234 15.11 1.86 -5.31
N TYR A 235 13.96 1.69 -5.92
CA TYR A 235 13.39 0.37 -6.17
C TYR A 235 13.70 -0.05 -7.59
N ILE A 236 14.07 -1.32 -7.78
CA ILE A 236 14.08 -1.92 -9.13
C ILE A 236 12.63 -2.13 -9.56
N ASN A 237 12.32 -1.75 -10.82
CA ASN A 237 10.98 -1.83 -11.40
C ASN A 237 10.89 -2.78 -12.61
N ARG A 238 11.81 -3.70 -12.77
CA ARG A 238 11.86 -4.68 -13.87
C ARG A 238 10.71 -5.70 -13.74
N CYS A 239 9.53 -5.33 -14.19
CA CYS A 239 8.24 -5.94 -13.85
C CYS A 239 7.31 -6.04 -15.07
N VAL A 240 6.12 -6.61 -14.86
CA VAL A 240 4.97 -6.48 -15.74
C VAL A 240 4.10 -5.34 -15.22
N LYS A 241 4.08 -4.23 -15.93
CA LYS A 241 3.35 -3.02 -15.57
C LYS A 241 2.13 -2.82 -16.46
N VAL A 242 0.99 -2.59 -15.83
CA VAL A 242 -0.28 -2.30 -16.51
C VAL A 242 -0.57 -0.81 -16.38
N MET A 243 -0.56 -0.12 -17.52
CA MET A 243 -0.98 1.29 -17.65
C MET A 243 -2.09 1.41 -18.70
N ARG A 244 -3.00 0.46 -18.68
CA ARG A 244 -4.10 0.34 -19.63
C ARG A 244 -5.36 -0.10 -18.90
N SER A 245 -6.44 0.64 -19.10
CA SER A 245 -7.77 0.25 -18.62
C SER A 245 -8.24 -1.08 -19.26
N HIS A 246 -9.20 -1.73 -18.61
CA HIS A 246 -9.83 -2.97 -19.08
C HIS A 246 -8.79 -4.07 -19.40
N THR A 247 -7.89 -4.33 -18.44
CA THR A 247 -6.82 -5.32 -18.58
C THR A 247 -6.97 -6.44 -17.57
N THR A 248 -6.98 -7.67 -18.05
CA THR A 248 -6.92 -8.88 -17.22
C THR A 248 -5.57 -9.56 -17.39
N VAL A 249 -4.87 -9.76 -16.27
CA VAL A 249 -3.66 -10.58 -16.16
C VAL A 249 -4.06 -11.87 -15.47
N ARG A 250 -4.01 -13.01 -16.18
CA ARG A 250 -4.50 -14.29 -15.68
C ARG A 250 -3.43 -15.35 -15.61
N GLY A 251 -3.34 -16.07 -14.50
CA GLY A 251 -2.50 -17.26 -14.35
C GLY A 251 -1.00 -17.02 -14.44
N LEU A 252 -0.57 -15.77 -14.37
CA LEU A 252 0.85 -15.42 -14.39
C LEU A 252 1.48 -15.75 -13.03
N LYS A 253 2.66 -16.40 -13.07
CA LYS A 253 3.38 -16.79 -11.86
C LYS A 253 4.71 -16.06 -11.79
N HIS A 254 5.01 -15.48 -10.65
CA HIS A 254 6.29 -14.84 -10.41
C HIS A 254 7.00 -15.44 -9.20
N TYR A 255 8.26 -15.74 -9.37
CA TYR A 255 9.16 -16.27 -8.34
C TYR A 255 10.41 -15.41 -8.23
N VAL A 256 10.97 -15.32 -7.03
CA VAL A 256 12.25 -14.65 -6.77
C VAL A 256 13.23 -15.69 -6.26
N LYS A 257 14.43 -15.69 -6.82
CA LYS A 257 15.55 -16.54 -6.41
C LYS A 257 16.78 -15.69 -6.14
N ASN A 258 17.72 -16.28 -5.44
CA ASN A 258 19.02 -15.67 -5.14
C ASN A 258 18.93 -14.36 -4.34
N GLU A 259 17.83 -14.14 -3.60
CA GLU A 259 17.84 -13.04 -2.61
C GLU A 259 18.98 -13.27 -1.61
N ILE A 260 19.62 -12.19 -1.20
CA ILE A 260 20.67 -12.28 -0.19
C ILE A 260 20.08 -12.88 1.10
N PRO A 261 20.59 -14.03 1.57
CA PRO A 261 20.06 -14.65 2.77
C PRO A 261 20.20 -13.76 4.00
N LEU A 262 19.24 -13.81 4.92
CA LEU A 262 19.28 -13.00 6.13
C LEU A 262 20.55 -13.27 6.97
N SER A 263 21.05 -14.52 6.98
CA SER A 263 22.30 -14.90 7.62
C SER A 263 23.54 -14.20 7.04
N GLU A 264 23.50 -13.77 5.78
CA GLU A 264 24.56 -12.98 5.15
C GLU A 264 24.35 -11.47 5.34
N GLN A 265 23.11 -11.04 5.55
CA GLN A 265 22.81 -9.62 5.75
C GLN A 265 23.24 -9.14 7.14
N ILE A 266 23.18 -10.02 8.14
CA ILE A 266 23.41 -9.67 9.54
C ILE A 266 24.61 -10.46 10.08
N LYS A 267 25.58 -9.73 10.65
CA LYS A 267 26.72 -10.30 11.37
C LYS A 267 26.87 -9.58 12.71
N ASP A 268 27.03 -10.34 13.78
CA ASP A 268 27.22 -9.83 15.15
C ASP A 268 26.08 -8.86 15.59
N GLY A 269 24.87 -9.05 15.07
CA GLY A 269 23.71 -8.23 15.37
C GLY A 269 23.62 -6.91 14.58
N GLU A 270 24.48 -6.72 13.57
CA GLU A 270 24.46 -5.54 12.71
C GLU A 270 24.30 -5.92 11.24
N TYR A 271 23.68 -5.05 10.45
CA TYR A 271 23.65 -5.19 9.00
C TYR A 271 25.04 -4.92 8.40
N VAL A 272 25.56 -5.90 7.69
CA VAL A 272 26.81 -5.80 6.91
C VAL A 272 26.54 -5.76 5.41
N LYS A 273 25.37 -6.21 4.99
CA LYS A 273 24.94 -6.22 3.60
C LYS A 273 23.42 -6.08 3.56
N VAL A 274 22.91 -5.29 2.65
CA VAL A 274 21.46 -5.15 2.41
C VAL A 274 21.21 -5.31 0.92
N GLY A 275 20.30 -6.19 0.57
CA GLY A 275 19.90 -6.39 -0.81
C GLY A 275 18.98 -5.29 -1.32
N THR A 276 18.88 -5.23 -2.61
CA THR A 276 18.03 -4.27 -3.32
C THR A 276 16.55 -4.52 -3.08
N THR A 277 15.78 -3.46 -3.04
CA THR A 277 14.30 -3.50 -2.99
C THR A 277 13.69 -3.45 -4.38
N TYR A 278 12.57 -4.15 -4.55
CA TYR A 278 11.77 -4.18 -5.78
C TYR A 278 10.40 -3.56 -5.54
N ASN A 279 9.87 -2.87 -6.55
CA ASN A 279 8.61 -2.13 -6.48
C ASN A 279 7.39 -2.93 -6.98
N GLY A 280 7.39 -4.23 -6.80
CA GLY A 280 6.29 -5.07 -7.24
C GLY A 280 6.42 -5.56 -8.68
N PHE A 281 6.41 -6.88 -8.84
CA PHE A 281 6.42 -7.49 -10.17
C PHE A 281 5.09 -7.29 -10.89
N PHE A 282 3.98 -7.38 -10.16
CA PHE A 282 2.65 -7.02 -10.63
C PHE A 282 2.41 -5.55 -10.30
N ASN A 283 2.35 -4.70 -11.32
CA ASN A 283 2.23 -3.26 -11.13
C ASN A 283 1.09 -2.70 -11.97
N ALA A 284 0.21 -1.90 -11.37
CA ALA A 284 -0.89 -1.24 -12.07
C ALA A 284 -0.93 0.26 -11.76
N VAL A 285 -0.91 1.09 -12.80
CA VAL A 285 -0.87 2.55 -12.64
C VAL A 285 -1.74 3.23 -13.68
N ASN A 286 -2.45 4.27 -13.29
CA ASN A 286 -3.25 5.11 -14.19
C ASN A 286 -4.18 4.30 -15.09
N ALA A 287 -5.02 3.46 -14.51
CA ALA A 287 -5.89 2.58 -15.24
C ALA A 287 -7.26 2.42 -14.58
N ASN A 288 -8.26 2.08 -15.37
CA ASN A 288 -9.59 1.73 -14.92
C ASN A 288 -9.86 0.25 -15.19
N HIS A 289 -10.43 -0.50 -14.22
CA HIS A 289 -10.74 -1.92 -14.35
C HIS A 289 -9.52 -2.79 -14.70
N VAL A 290 -8.67 -3.05 -13.70
CA VAL A 290 -7.54 -3.99 -13.81
C VAL A 290 -7.79 -5.20 -12.93
N THR A 291 -7.73 -6.39 -13.52
CA THR A 291 -7.90 -7.65 -12.80
C THR A 291 -6.63 -8.48 -12.87
N PHE A 292 -6.14 -8.92 -11.72
CA PHE A 292 -5.18 -10.01 -11.59
C PHE A 292 -5.94 -11.25 -11.14
N GLU A 293 -5.96 -12.30 -11.96
CA GLU A 293 -6.75 -13.51 -11.73
C GLU A 293 -5.84 -14.73 -11.68
N ASP A 294 -5.99 -15.55 -10.64
CA ASP A 294 -5.23 -16.80 -10.44
C ASP A 294 -3.70 -16.63 -10.53
N CYS A 295 -3.21 -15.45 -10.18
CA CYS A 295 -1.79 -15.14 -10.22
C CYS A 295 -1.07 -15.68 -8.98
N VAL A 296 0.18 -16.13 -9.19
CA VAL A 296 1.07 -16.56 -8.11
C VAL A 296 2.12 -15.48 -7.88
N MET A 297 2.19 -15.01 -6.65
CA MET A 297 3.08 -13.94 -6.25
C MET A 297 4.11 -14.46 -5.23
N THR A 298 5.34 -14.01 -5.35
CA THR A 298 6.43 -14.40 -4.45
C THR A 298 7.27 -13.18 -4.11
N GLY A 299 6.82 -12.43 -3.17
CA GLY A 299 7.57 -11.29 -2.69
C GLY A 299 7.90 -11.42 -1.22
N ARG A 300 9.04 -10.86 -0.85
CA ARG A 300 9.47 -10.76 0.53
C ARG A 300 10.11 -9.41 0.77
N ARG A 301 9.76 -8.79 1.87
CA ARG A 301 10.46 -7.62 2.33
C ARG A 301 10.91 -7.78 3.77
N CYS A 302 12.19 -7.63 3.99
CA CYS A 302 12.76 -7.59 5.33
C CYS A 302 12.86 -6.14 5.80
N TYR A 303 12.35 -5.90 7.01
CA TYR A 303 12.57 -4.65 7.72
C TYR A 303 13.18 -4.99 9.07
N GLY A 304 14.10 -4.21 9.54
CA GLY A 304 14.50 -4.36 10.90
C GLY A 304 15.62 -3.44 11.31
N ARG A 305 15.72 -3.26 12.62
CA ARG A 305 16.95 -2.84 13.26
C ARG A 305 17.42 -4.01 14.10
N PRO A 306 18.54 -4.62 13.80
CA PRO A 306 19.22 -5.44 14.78
C PRO A 306 19.44 -4.63 16.04
N LYS A 307 19.42 -5.28 17.18
CA LYS A 307 19.71 -4.66 18.48
C LYS A 307 21.08 -3.99 18.35
N ASN A 308 21.13 -2.67 18.49
CA ASN A 308 22.31 -1.80 18.32
C ASN A 308 22.63 -1.33 16.89
N CYS A 309 21.90 -1.72 15.85
CA CYS A 309 22.06 -1.12 14.54
C CYS A 309 21.35 0.24 14.45
N LYS A 310 22.04 1.25 13.93
CA LYS A 310 21.48 2.61 13.82
C LYS A 310 20.62 2.83 12.60
N THR A 311 20.65 1.90 11.65
CA THR A 311 19.87 1.96 10.41
C THR A 311 18.85 0.85 10.31
N ASN A 312 17.75 1.13 9.63
CA ASN A 312 16.83 0.10 9.18
C ASN A 312 17.39 -0.47 7.86
N GLY A 313 17.64 -1.76 7.82
CA GLY A 313 17.85 -2.42 6.55
C GLY A 313 16.51 -2.80 5.92
N THR A 314 16.36 -2.53 4.64
CA THR A 314 15.24 -3.05 3.85
C THR A 314 15.78 -3.81 2.67
N GLY A 315 15.25 -4.98 2.39
CA GLY A 315 15.62 -5.79 1.24
C GLY A 315 14.45 -6.65 0.79
N GLY A 316 14.50 -7.15 -0.43
CA GLY A 316 13.49 -8.05 -0.98
C GLY A 316 12.51 -7.37 -1.94
N THR A 317 11.46 -8.09 -2.32
CA THR A 317 10.48 -7.61 -3.29
C THR A 317 9.14 -7.28 -2.65
N TYR A 318 8.45 -6.31 -3.22
CA TYR A 318 7.00 -6.27 -3.15
C TYR A 318 6.43 -7.22 -4.21
N ASP A 319 5.32 -7.88 -3.89
CA ASP A 319 4.61 -8.68 -4.90
C ASP A 319 3.88 -7.79 -5.87
N PHE A 320 3.28 -6.75 -5.34
CA PHE A 320 2.31 -5.94 -6.04
C PHE A 320 2.45 -4.47 -5.66
N ALA A 321 2.27 -3.59 -6.63
CA ALA A 321 2.19 -2.15 -6.41
C ALA A 321 1.09 -1.53 -7.29
N SER A 322 0.45 -0.46 -6.81
CA SER A 322 -0.51 0.29 -7.61
C SER A 322 -0.58 1.75 -7.24
N ALA A 323 -0.96 2.55 -8.21
CA ALA A 323 -1.26 3.97 -8.01
C ALA A 323 -2.30 4.45 -9.02
N MET A 324 -3.28 5.22 -8.54
CA MET A 324 -4.31 5.83 -9.39
C MET A 324 -5.01 4.81 -10.29
N VAL A 325 -5.51 3.75 -9.68
CA VAL A 325 -6.31 2.72 -10.35
C VAL A 325 -7.70 2.72 -9.76
N ASN A 326 -8.71 2.73 -10.62
CA ASN A 326 -10.07 2.41 -10.22
C ASN A 326 -10.38 0.95 -10.51
N LYS A 327 -11.13 0.31 -9.63
CA LYS A 327 -11.60 -1.07 -9.77
C LYS A 327 -10.44 -2.05 -10.04
N MET A 328 -9.56 -2.16 -9.06
CA MET A 328 -8.50 -3.15 -9.07
C MET A 328 -8.91 -4.39 -8.30
N VAL A 329 -8.93 -5.53 -8.98
CA VAL A 329 -9.37 -6.80 -8.41
C VAL A 329 -8.22 -7.81 -8.43
N LEU A 330 -7.88 -8.37 -7.26
CA LEU A 330 -7.02 -9.53 -7.14
C LEU A 330 -7.91 -10.73 -6.78
N ARG A 331 -8.16 -11.62 -7.74
CA ARG A 331 -9.04 -12.77 -7.58
C ARG A 331 -8.28 -14.09 -7.71
N GLY A 332 -8.47 -15.00 -6.77
CA GLY A 332 -7.77 -16.30 -6.78
C GLY A 332 -6.24 -16.17 -6.66
N CYS A 333 -5.74 -14.98 -6.36
CA CYS A 333 -4.31 -14.73 -6.26
C CYS A 333 -3.73 -15.33 -4.97
N ARG A 334 -2.52 -15.85 -5.07
CA ARG A 334 -1.86 -16.42 -3.89
C ARG A 334 -0.40 -16.02 -3.82
N GLN A 335 0.04 -15.83 -2.62
CA GLN A 335 1.44 -15.66 -2.28
C GLN A 335 1.99 -17.01 -1.84
N THR A 336 2.97 -17.54 -2.55
CA THR A 336 3.53 -18.88 -2.26
C THR A 336 4.18 -18.97 -0.89
N ASN A 337 4.67 -17.85 -0.38
CA ASN A 337 5.35 -17.78 0.90
C ASN A 337 4.42 -17.39 2.06
N PHE A 338 3.11 -17.46 1.88
CA PHE A 338 2.17 -17.16 2.97
C PHE A 338 2.33 -18.15 4.13
N TRP A 339 2.48 -19.44 3.80
CA TRP A 339 2.83 -20.52 4.71
C TRP A 339 4.23 -21.03 4.40
N ILE A 340 5.01 -21.24 5.44
CA ILE A 340 6.41 -21.67 5.31
C ILE A 340 6.76 -22.73 6.33
N LYS A 341 7.78 -23.53 5.98
CA LYS A 341 8.61 -24.29 6.90
C LYS A 341 9.98 -23.65 6.95
N TYR A 342 10.68 -23.80 8.05
CA TYR A 342 12.05 -23.30 8.19
C TYR A 342 12.90 -24.33 8.95
N ASP A 343 14.17 -24.35 8.64
CA ASP A 343 15.16 -25.19 9.31
C ASP A 343 15.91 -24.40 10.41
N GLU A 344 16.84 -25.09 11.09
CA GLU A 344 17.69 -24.49 12.13
C GLU A 344 18.58 -23.35 11.62
N ASN A 345 18.86 -23.31 10.30
CA ASN A 345 19.63 -22.27 9.65
C ASN A 345 18.74 -21.16 9.06
N LEU A 346 17.43 -21.22 9.34
CA LEU A 346 16.42 -20.28 8.84
C LEU A 346 16.26 -20.30 7.31
N ASN A 347 16.61 -21.40 6.67
CA ASN A 347 16.23 -21.61 5.27
C ASN A 347 14.73 -21.83 5.19
N ILE A 348 14.10 -21.05 4.34
CA ILE A 348 12.65 -21.00 4.22
C ILE A 348 12.21 -21.85 3.04
N THR A 349 11.23 -22.71 3.27
CA THR A 349 10.58 -23.49 2.22
C THR A 349 9.09 -23.17 2.20
N PRO A 350 8.53 -22.71 1.08
CA PRO A 350 7.08 -22.53 0.93
C PRO A 350 6.32 -23.84 1.14
N CYS A 351 5.15 -23.77 1.77
CA CYS A 351 4.27 -24.90 2.00
C CYS A 351 2.80 -24.48 2.01
N GLU A 352 1.90 -25.41 2.27
CA GLU A 352 0.47 -25.12 2.37
C GLU A 352 0.00 -25.09 3.84
N GLU A 353 -1.15 -24.45 4.07
CA GLU A 353 -1.80 -24.46 5.37
C GLU A 353 -2.18 -25.89 5.77
N GLY A 354 -1.73 -26.33 6.94
CA GLY A 354 -2.02 -27.68 7.45
C GLY A 354 -0.90 -28.68 7.22
N ASP A 355 0.12 -28.36 6.46
CA ASP A 355 1.33 -29.18 6.39
C ASP A 355 2.00 -29.28 7.77
N GLU A 356 2.59 -30.42 8.07
CA GLU A 356 3.33 -30.61 9.32
C GLU A 356 4.48 -29.58 9.42
N GLY A 357 4.52 -28.84 10.51
CA GLY A 357 5.51 -27.78 10.74
C GLY A 357 5.26 -26.49 9.94
N ALA A 358 4.11 -26.36 9.26
CA ALA A 358 3.74 -25.14 8.58
C ALA A 358 3.42 -24.02 9.57
N VAL A 359 4.02 -22.86 9.37
CA VAL A 359 3.72 -21.63 10.12
C VAL A 359 3.45 -20.48 9.13
N PRO A 360 2.61 -19.50 9.51
CA PRO A 360 2.53 -18.27 8.73
C PRO A 360 3.90 -17.61 8.67
N SER A 361 4.30 -17.11 7.51
CA SER A 361 5.63 -16.53 7.30
C SER A 361 5.93 -15.36 8.26
N ILE A 362 4.91 -14.75 8.78
CA ILE A 362 5.00 -13.70 9.79
C ILE A 362 5.64 -14.18 11.11
N MET A 363 5.60 -15.47 11.39
CA MET A 363 6.19 -16.08 12.59
C MET A 363 7.72 -16.02 12.63
N LEU A 364 8.38 -15.75 11.50
CA LEU A 364 9.85 -15.70 11.43
C LEU A 364 10.48 -14.74 12.43
N LYS A 365 9.82 -13.65 12.76
CA LYS A 365 10.31 -12.70 13.75
C LYS A 365 10.55 -13.34 15.12
N LYS A 366 9.61 -14.15 15.59
CA LYS A 366 9.70 -14.80 16.92
C LYS A 366 10.87 -15.77 16.99
N ILE A 367 11.17 -16.40 15.86
CA ILE A 367 12.15 -17.49 15.77
C ILE A 367 13.57 -16.96 15.83
N GLN A 368 13.83 -15.79 15.27
CA GLN A 368 15.19 -15.29 15.10
C GLN A 368 15.75 -14.54 16.30
N GLY A 369 14.91 -14.16 17.27
CA GLY A 369 15.33 -13.33 18.40
C GLY A 369 15.91 -11.96 17.99
N LEU A 370 15.75 -11.61 16.72
CA LEU A 370 16.21 -10.37 16.10
C LEU A 370 15.03 -9.41 15.99
N ASP A 371 15.27 -8.11 16.15
CA ASP A 371 14.30 -7.07 15.79
C ASP A 371 14.14 -6.94 14.26
N VAL A 372 14.32 -8.02 13.55
CA VAL A 372 14.14 -8.10 12.11
C VAL A 372 12.73 -8.51 11.78
N LYS A 373 12.09 -7.72 10.96
CA LYS A 373 10.71 -7.91 10.53
C LYS A 373 10.71 -8.43 9.10
N VAL A 374 10.27 -9.64 8.90
CA VAL A 374 10.01 -10.17 7.57
C VAL A 374 8.54 -9.96 7.27
N ILE A 375 8.25 -9.11 6.31
CA ILE A 375 6.90 -8.88 5.80
C ILE A 375 6.86 -9.44 4.40
N TRP A 376 5.97 -10.37 4.17
CA TRP A 376 5.65 -10.81 2.84
C TRP A 376 4.65 -9.83 2.28
N GLY A 377 5.03 -9.10 1.25
CA GLY A 377 4.29 -7.93 1.11
C GLY A 377 3.87 -7.47 -0.26
N ILE A 378 2.67 -7.08 -0.29
CA ILE A 378 2.11 -6.25 -1.34
C ILE A 378 2.53 -4.81 -1.06
N GLY A 379 2.96 -4.13 -2.09
CA GLY A 379 3.23 -2.70 -2.05
C GLY A 379 1.96 -1.89 -1.80
N GLY A 380 2.13 -0.61 -1.51
CA GLY A 380 1.01 0.26 -1.21
C GLY A 380 0.15 0.58 -2.43
N THR A 381 -1.12 0.85 -2.18
CA THR A 381 -2.04 1.43 -3.14
C THR A 381 -2.13 2.92 -2.89
N ASN A 382 -1.74 3.76 -3.86
CA ASN A 382 -1.78 5.20 -3.73
C ASN A 382 -2.90 5.79 -4.58
N PHE A 383 -3.80 6.56 -3.99
CA PHE A 383 -4.90 7.24 -4.69
C PHE A 383 -5.76 6.31 -5.55
N CYS A 384 -5.91 5.05 -5.12
CA CYS A 384 -6.76 4.07 -5.79
C CYS A 384 -8.20 4.19 -5.33
N LYS A 385 -9.13 3.73 -6.15
CA LYS A 385 -10.54 3.55 -5.80
C LYS A 385 -10.96 2.10 -6.04
N ASN A 386 -11.81 1.57 -5.15
CA ASN A 386 -12.42 0.24 -5.29
C ASN A 386 -11.40 -0.90 -5.47
N VAL A 387 -10.56 -1.11 -4.46
CA VAL A 387 -9.59 -2.22 -4.44
C VAL A 387 -10.21 -3.44 -3.77
N GLU A 388 -10.15 -4.59 -4.43
CA GLU A 388 -10.79 -5.82 -3.98
C GLU A 388 -9.83 -7.01 -3.97
N TYR A 389 -9.76 -7.74 -2.85
CA TYR A 389 -9.15 -9.07 -2.73
C TYR A 389 -10.28 -10.09 -2.61
N ILE A 390 -10.36 -11.02 -3.54
CA ILE A 390 -11.42 -12.03 -3.60
C ILE A 390 -10.77 -13.41 -3.73
N ASP A 391 -11.17 -14.37 -2.89
CA ASP A 391 -10.69 -15.76 -2.93
C ASP A 391 -9.15 -15.87 -2.92
N SER A 392 -8.47 -14.93 -2.23
CA SER A 392 -7.03 -14.73 -2.33
C SER A 392 -6.30 -14.99 -1.01
N LYS A 393 -5.00 -15.36 -1.10
CA LYS A 393 -4.11 -15.55 0.05
C LYS A 393 -2.94 -14.58 -0.10
N LEU A 394 -3.09 -13.39 0.46
CA LEU A 394 -2.17 -12.27 0.29
C LEU A 394 -1.82 -11.67 1.65
N SER A 395 -0.55 -11.45 1.93
CA SER A 395 -0.12 -11.06 3.28
C SER A 395 -0.47 -9.63 3.66
N ARG A 396 -0.71 -8.74 2.72
CA ARG A 396 -0.91 -7.33 3.03
C ARG A 396 -1.95 -6.66 2.15
N PHE A 397 -2.86 -5.92 2.79
CA PHE A 397 -3.66 -4.89 2.15
C PHE A 397 -3.19 -3.54 2.68
N ASP A 398 -2.61 -2.70 1.85
CA ASP A 398 -2.00 -1.46 2.29
C ASP A 398 -2.46 -0.26 1.46
N ALA A 399 -3.40 0.48 2.00
CA ALA A 399 -3.82 1.74 1.44
C ALA A 399 -2.89 2.86 1.92
N HIS A 400 -1.89 3.18 1.13
CA HIS A 400 -0.91 4.19 1.51
C HIS A 400 -1.52 5.58 1.61
N CYS A 401 -2.30 6.00 0.62
CA CYS A 401 -2.86 7.34 0.58
C CYS A 401 -4.14 7.34 -0.24
N GLY A 402 -5.19 7.96 0.30
CA GLY A 402 -6.36 8.33 -0.47
C GLY A 402 -7.19 7.21 -1.09
N LEU A 403 -7.20 6.02 -0.48
CA LEU A 403 -8.08 4.95 -0.97
C LEU A 403 -9.55 5.33 -0.81
N TYR A 404 -10.34 5.08 -1.84
CA TYR A 404 -11.79 5.09 -1.78
C TYR A 404 -12.32 3.67 -1.91
N ASN A 405 -13.01 3.16 -0.92
CA ASN A 405 -13.54 1.81 -0.80
C ASN A 405 -12.50 0.68 -0.92
N GLY A 406 -12.72 -0.38 -0.18
CA GLY A 406 -11.93 -1.61 -0.29
C GLY A 406 -12.70 -2.83 0.19
N LYS A 407 -12.32 -4.01 -0.32
CA LYS A 407 -12.93 -5.27 0.09
C LYS A 407 -11.90 -6.38 0.21
N ILE A 408 -12.09 -7.24 1.21
CA ILE A 408 -11.38 -8.50 1.38
C ILE A 408 -12.44 -9.57 1.62
N ILE A 409 -12.65 -10.45 0.65
CA ILE A 409 -13.74 -11.45 0.68
C ILE A 409 -13.18 -12.84 0.47
N ASN A 410 -13.60 -13.83 1.27
CA ASN A 410 -13.21 -15.24 1.19
C ASN A 410 -11.69 -15.44 1.17
N SER A 411 -10.92 -14.59 1.85
CA SER A 411 -9.49 -14.47 1.66
C SER A 411 -8.70 -14.76 2.94
N SER A 412 -7.38 -14.81 2.82
CA SER A 412 -6.46 -14.81 3.97
C SER A 412 -5.55 -13.61 3.89
N VAL A 413 -5.33 -12.92 5.01
CA VAL A 413 -4.53 -11.70 5.07
C VAL A 413 -3.83 -11.56 6.41
N ASN A 414 -2.70 -10.87 6.43
CA ASN A 414 -1.97 -10.55 7.66
C ASN A 414 -2.14 -9.09 8.07
N VAL A 415 -1.64 -8.17 7.26
CA VAL A 415 -1.63 -6.74 7.57
C VAL A 415 -2.70 -6.02 6.78
N ILE A 416 -3.54 -5.27 7.48
CA ILE A 416 -4.49 -4.34 6.87
C ILE A 416 -4.15 -2.95 7.39
N ALA A 417 -3.61 -2.11 6.52
CA ALA A 417 -3.23 -0.74 6.85
C ALA A 417 -3.98 0.24 5.95
N LEU A 418 -4.76 1.13 6.54
CA LEU A 418 -5.71 1.96 5.81
C LEU A 418 -5.47 3.45 5.99
N THR A 419 -5.67 4.20 4.91
CA THR A 419 -5.91 5.64 4.88
C THR A 419 -6.85 5.95 3.74
N GLY A 420 -7.93 6.63 4.02
CA GLY A 420 -8.89 6.95 2.96
C GLY A 420 -10.31 7.19 3.45
N VAL A 421 -11.27 6.88 2.59
CA VAL A 421 -12.70 7.16 2.79
C VAL A 421 -13.58 6.08 2.15
N GLY A 422 -14.82 5.98 2.61
CA GLY A 422 -15.84 5.09 2.05
C GLY A 422 -16.05 3.82 2.86
N ASP A 423 -16.46 2.75 2.21
CA ASP A 423 -16.72 1.46 2.85
C ASP A 423 -15.51 0.53 2.71
N PHE A 424 -15.05 -0.05 3.82
CA PHE A 424 -14.08 -1.13 3.83
C PHE A 424 -14.73 -2.39 4.39
N ILE A 425 -14.81 -3.45 3.59
CA ILE A 425 -15.55 -4.67 3.91
C ILE A 425 -14.60 -5.85 4.02
N ILE A 426 -14.66 -6.57 5.14
CA ILE A 426 -13.92 -7.82 5.36
C ILE A 426 -14.96 -8.91 5.64
N GLU A 427 -15.08 -9.87 4.72
CA GLU A 427 -16.11 -10.92 4.83
C GLU A 427 -15.49 -12.31 4.60
N ASN A 428 -15.92 -13.31 5.42
CA ASN A 428 -15.49 -14.71 5.32
C ASN A 428 -13.96 -14.86 5.24
N THR A 429 -13.22 -14.06 5.99
CA THR A 429 -11.77 -13.91 5.85
C THR A 429 -11.03 -14.44 7.06
N LYS A 430 -9.87 -15.05 6.83
CA LYS A 430 -8.91 -15.39 7.88
C LYS A 430 -7.87 -14.28 8.00
N TRP A 431 -7.79 -13.68 9.17
CA TRP A 431 -6.73 -12.73 9.47
C TRP A 431 -5.70 -13.36 10.41
N PHE A 432 -4.44 -13.19 10.08
CA PHE A 432 -3.33 -13.68 10.89
C PHE A 432 -2.54 -12.50 11.43
N SER A 433 -2.46 -12.39 12.74
CA SER A 433 -1.74 -11.32 13.41
C SER A 433 -0.32 -11.22 12.87
N ALA A 434 0.04 -10.03 12.49
CA ALA A 434 1.33 -9.70 11.93
C ALA A 434 1.91 -8.53 12.73
N ASP A 435 2.23 -8.76 14.00
CA ASP A 435 2.94 -7.70 14.68
C ASP A 435 4.37 -7.66 14.24
N PRO A 436 4.77 -6.84 13.42
CA PRO A 436 6.10 -6.30 13.60
C PRO A 436 6.31 -4.86 13.18
N CYS A 437 5.46 -4.34 12.39
CA CYS A 437 5.57 -2.93 12.01
C CYS A 437 4.90 -2.01 13.02
N TYR A 438 4.05 -2.58 13.85
CA TYR A 438 3.12 -1.85 14.69
C TYR A 438 3.14 -2.46 16.07
N THR A 439 3.17 -1.63 17.07
CA THR A 439 3.29 -2.02 18.48
C THR A 439 2.10 -2.80 19.04
N PHE A 440 1.05 -2.99 18.24
CA PHE A 440 -0.21 -3.60 18.69
C PHE A 440 -0.71 -4.64 17.70
N ASN A 441 -1.28 -5.72 18.21
CA ASN A 441 -2.00 -6.73 17.44
C ASN A 441 -3.36 -6.19 16.97
N ALA A 442 -3.35 -5.21 16.11
CA ALA A 442 -4.58 -4.64 15.56
C ALA A 442 -4.92 -5.29 14.22
N LEU A 443 -6.19 -5.67 14.07
CA LEU A 443 -6.69 -6.21 12.83
C LEU A 443 -6.60 -5.17 11.71
N ILE A 444 -6.95 -3.92 12.01
CA ILE A 444 -6.76 -2.79 11.11
C ILE A 444 -5.89 -1.73 11.77
N HIS A 445 -4.90 -1.28 11.02
CA HIS A 445 -4.13 -0.10 11.33
C HIS A 445 -4.56 1.07 10.46
N LEU A 446 -5.01 2.15 11.07
CA LEU A 446 -5.07 3.43 10.38
C LEU A 446 -3.65 3.98 10.28
N ARG A 447 -3.18 4.21 9.08
CA ARG A 447 -1.78 4.59 8.84
C ARG A 447 -1.45 5.95 9.45
N GLY A 448 -0.57 5.93 10.45
CA GLY A 448 -0.13 7.13 11.13
C GLY A 448 0.67 8.09 10.26
N ASP A 449 1.30 7.61 9.21
CA ASP A 449 2.08 8.44 8.29
C ASP A 449 1.21 9.25 7.31
N TYR A 450 -0.11 9.06 7.33
CA TYR A 450 -1.08 9.79 6.52
C TYR A 450 -2.29 10.28 7.33
N GLY A 451 -2.11 10.51 8.62
CA GLY A 451 -3.14 11.11 9.45
C GLY A 451 -4.09 10.15 10.14
N SER A 452 -3.82 8.85 10.14
CA SER A 452 -4.66 7.84 10.83
C SER A 452 -6.16 8.05 10.57
N THR A 453 -6.54 8.20 9.31
CA THR A 453 -7.90 8.57 8.96
C THR A 453 -8.58 7.55 8.04
N TRP A 454 -9.82 7.23 8.38
CA TRP A 454 -10.76 6.58 7.49
C TRP A 454 -12.15 7.19 7.70
N LYS A 455 -12.61 7.96 6.73
CA LYS A 455 -13.94 8.59 6.80
C LYS A 455 -14.96 7.68 6.15
N GLY A 456 -15.81 7.02 6.95
CA GLY A 456 -16.83 6.11 6.45
C GLY A 456 -16.99 4.89 7.35
N ASN A 457 -17.15 3.72 6.76
CA ASN A 457 -17.50 2.51 7.50
C ASN A 457 -16.45 1.42 7.34
N ILE A 458 -16.21 0.66 8.41
CA ILE A 458 -15.50 -0.62 8.36
C ILE A 458 -16.45 -1.72 8.83
N LYS A 459 -16.63 -2.74 7.98
CA LYS A 459 -17.54 -3.85 8.23
C LYS A 459 -16.78 -5.16 8.27
N TYR A 460 -16.95 -5.90 9.36
CA TYR A 460 -16.42 -7.24 9.54
C TYR A 460 -17.58 -8.23 9.58
N LYS A 461 -17.49 -9.29 8.77
CA LYS A 461 -18.49 -10.35 8.76
C LYS A 461 -17.83 -11.71 8.67
N ASN A 462 -18.19 -12.63 9.58
CA ASN A 462 -17.65 -13.98 9.64
C ASN A 462 -16.12 -14.04 9.59
N LEU A 463 -15.46 -13.28 10.46
CA LEU A 463 -14.02 -13.21 10.51
C LEU A 463 -13.44 -14.29 11.42
N LYS A 464 -12.34 -14.92 11.01
CA LYS A 464 -11.49 -15.74 11.88
C LYS A 464 -10.16 -15.03 12.10
N ALA A 465 -9.93 -14.60 13.33
CA ALA A 465 -8.74 -13.85 13.71
C ALA A 465 -7.77 -14.73 14.51
N TYR A 466 -6.55 -14.88 14.00
CA TYR A 466 -5.49 -15.68 14.62
C TYR A 466 -4.44 -14.75 15.23
N TYR A 467 -4.29 -14.79 16.54
CA TYR A 467 -3.45 -13.88 17.30
C TYR A 467 -2.12 -14.51 17.70
N PHE A 468 -1.06 -13.74 17.60
CA PHE A 468 0.31 -14.17 17.83
C PHE A 468 0.73 -14.19 19.29
N ASN A 469 0.15 -13.36 20.12
CA ASN A 469 0.45 -13.27 21.54
C ASN A 469 -0.82 -12.95 22.31
N ASN A 470 -1.16 -13.84 23.24
CA ASN A 470 -2.41 -13.73 23.99
C ASN A 470 -2.42 -12.60 25.01
N GLU A 471 -1.24 -12.07 25.38
CA GLU A 471 -1.13 -11.00 26.37
C GLU A 471 -1.60 -9.62 25.85
N ASN A 472 -1.53 -9.43 24.52
CA ASN A 472 -1.86 -8.16 23.85
C ASN A 472 -2.96 -8.32 22.80
N VAL A 473 -3.83 -9.28 23.00
CA VAL A 473 -4.88 -9.58 22.05
C VAL A 473 -5.87 -8.42 22.01
N SER A 474 -6.24 -8.09 20.81
CA SER A 474 -7.56 -7.54 20.55
C SER A 474 -7.73 -6.06 20.28
N VAL A 475 -6.94 -5.54 19.40
CA VAL A 475 -7.25 -4.22 18.85
C VAL A 475 -7.79 -4.41 17.43
N PHE A 476 -9.08 -4.20 17.22
CA PHE A 476 -9.67 -4.25 15.89
C PHE A 476 -9.25 -3.10 15.03
N LEU A 477 -9.11 -1.94 15.65
CA LEU A 477 -8.71 -0.73 15.00
C LEU A 477 -7.65 -0.04 15.85
N HIS A 478 -6.54 0.27 15.27
CA HIS A 478 -5.53 1.11 15.86
C HIS A 478 -5.24 2.29 14.96
N GLY A 479 -5.33 3.49 15.50
CA GLY A 479 -4.96 4.71 14.82
C GLY A 479 -3.91 5.47 15.61
N TYR A 480 -2.91 6.01 14.93
CA TYR A 480 -2.07 7.06 15.47
C TYR A 480 -2.70 8.40 15.10
N SER A 481 -2.85 9.29 16.06
CA SER A 481 -3.25 10.64 15.69
C SER A 481 -2.11 11.32 14.96
N ASN A 482 -2.45 11.89 13.84
CA ASN A 482 -1.60 12.78 13.10
C ASN A 482 -2.38 14.06 12.78
N TRP A 483 -2.89 14.63 13.83
CA TRP A 483 -3.67 15.87 13.82
C TRP A 483 -2.89 17.09 13.30
N TYR A 484 -1.60 16.95 13.07
CA TYR A 484 -0.71 17.96 12.51
C TYR A 484 -0.64 18.00 10.99
N PHE A 485 -1.41 17.20 10.27
CA PHE A 485 -1.41 17.22 8.80
C PHE A 485 -2.30 18.29 8.18
N GLY A 486 -2.94 19.13 8.97
CA GLY A 486 -3.76 20.20 8.46
C GLY A 486 -5.09 19.76 7.83
N TYR A 487 -5.51 18.50 8.01
CA TYR A 487 -6.81 17.99 7.55
C TYR A 487 -7.53 17.17 8.62
N ASP A 488 -8.83 17.05 8.49
CA ASP A 488 -9.66 16.33 9.43
C ASP A 488 -9.35 14.82 9.40
N CYS A 489 -9.07 14.27 10.59
CA CYS A 489 -8.92 12.83 10.80
C CYS A 489 -10.26 12.23 11.25
N HIS A 490 -10.59 11.06 10.73
CA HIS A 490 -11.82 10.37 11.07
C HIS A 490 -11.53 8.96 11.54
N ILE A 491 -12.14 8.59 12.65
CA ILE A 491 -12.26 7.20 13.07
C ILE A 491 -13.51 6.64 12.40
N PRO A 492 -13.43 5.50 11.71
CA PRO A 492 -14.57 4.96 10.96
C PRO A 492 -15.71 4.50 11.88
N ASN A 493 -16.91 4.50 11.35
CA ASN A 493 -17.97 3.70 11.91
C ASN A 493 -17.60 2.22 11.81
N ILE A 494 -17.91 1.44 12.83
CA ILE A 494 -17.54 0.03 12.92
C ILE A 494 -18.80 -0.82 13.01
N GLU A 495 -18.87 -1.84 12.16
CA GLU A 495 -19.90 -2.87 12.21
C GLU A 495 -19.23 -4.25 12.23
N ILE A 496 -19.49 -5.03 13.24
CA ILE A 496 -18.96 -6.38 13.43
C ILE A 496 -20.13 -7.35 13.47
N ASP A 497 -20.12 -8.33 12.56
CA ASP A 497 -21.10 -9.41 12.49
C ASP A 497 -20.37 -10.77 12.44
N GLY A 498 -20.03 -11.26 13.63
CA GLY A 498 -19.34 -12.54 13.80
C GLY A 498 -17.83 -12.46 13.68
N ILE A 499 -17.14 -12.64 14.81
CA ILE A 499 -15.69 -12.87 14.87
C ILE A 499 -15.41 -14.04 15.79
N GLU A 500 -14.56 -14.94 15.31
CA GLU A 500 -13.96 -16.00 16.12
C GLU A 500 -12.46 -15.73 16.25
N ALA A 501 -11.93 -15.84 17.45
CA ALA A 501 -10.53 -15.62 17.72
C ALA A 501 -9.82 -16.90 18.16
N PHE A 502 -8.61 -17.05 17.69
CA PHE A 502 -7.78 -18.23 17.88
C PHE A 502 -6.34 -17.82 18.22
N ASP A 503 -5.70 -18.66 18.99
CA ASP A 503 -4.25 -18.61 19.12
C ASP A 503 -3.60 -19.10 17.80
N ILE A 504 -2.65 -18.34 17.27
CA ILE A 504 -2.05 -18.63 15.96
C ILE A 504 -1.19 -19.90 15.96
N GLU A 505 -0.57 -20.24 17.09
CA GLU A 505 0.32 -21.40 17.22
C GLU A 505 -0.49 -22.68 17.47
N THR A 506 -1.37 -22.64 18.46
CA THR A 506 -2.12 -23.83 18.90
C THR A 506 -3.42 -24.05 18.14
N ARG A 507 -3.89 -23.05 17.40
CA ARG A 507 -5.19 -23.03 16.70
C ARG A 507 -6.40 -23.19 17.63
N LYS A 508 -6.20 -23.12 18.93
CA LYS A 508 -7.29 -23.22 19.89
C LYS A 508 -8.05 -21.89 19.98
N PRO A 509 -9.37 -21.97 20.23
CA PRO A 509 -10.14 -20.77 20.51
C PRO A 509 -9.57 -20.00 21.70
N LEU A 510 -9.53 -18.69 21.59
CA LEU A 510 -9.18 -17.80 22.68
C LEU A 510 -10.41 -17.48 23.54
N PRO A 511 -10.24 -17.24 24.88
CA PRO A 511 -11.33 -16.81 25.73
C PRO A 511 -12.01 -15.55 25.19
N SER A 512 -13.31 -15.58 25.12
CA SER A 512 -14.12 -14.55 24.44
C SER A 512 -14.03 -13.15 25.05
N GLY A 513 -13.83 -13.01 26.34
CA GLY A 513 -13.79 -11.71 27.02
C GLY A 513 -12.56 -10.84 26.79
N SER A 514 -11.54 -11.33 26.06
CA SER A 514 -10.28 -10.59 25.88
C SER A 514 -10.11 -9.93 24.50
N LEU A 515 -11.10 -10.01 23.61
CA LEU A 515 -10.85 -10.01 22.18
C LEU A 515 -11.20 -8.74 21.41
N ILE A 516 -12.00 -7.84 21.96
CA ILE A 516 -12.48 -6.68 21.20
C ILE A 516 -12.07 -5.38 21.87
N ARG A 517 -11.02 -4.79 21.35
CA ARG A 517 -10.65 -3.43 21.72
C ARG A 517 -10.76 -2.51 20.52
N ILE A 518 -11.49 -1.43 20.68
CA ILE A 518 -11.46 -0.30 19.79
C ILE A 518 -10.57 0.73 20.47
N MET A 519 -9.37 0.90 19.97
CA MET A 519 -8.51 1.97 20.44
C MET A 519 -8.69 3.17 19.54
N GLY A 520 -9.10 4.26 20.15
CA GLY A 520 -9.04 5.56 19.51
C GLY A 520 -7.61 5.96 19.17
N PRO A 521 -7.42 6.99 18.37
CA PRO A 521 -6.11 7.48 18.04
C PRO A 521 -5.37 7.90 19.29
N SER A 522 -4.10 7.65 19.30
CA SER A 522 -3.17 8.12 20.31
C SER A 522 -2.97 9.63 20.12
N LEU A 523 -3.86 10.43 20.70
CA LEU A 523 -3.92 11.88 20.47
C LEU A 523 -2.77 12.67 21.07
N LEU A 524 -2.00 12.05 21.95
CA LEU A 524 -0.92 12.73 22.66
C LEU A 524 0.37 11.91 22.73
N ARG A 525 0.49 10.85 21.92
CA ARG A 525 1.80 10.29 21.82
C ARG A 525 2.66 11.35 21.18
N GLU A 526 3.29 11.98 22.13
CA GLU A 526 4.18 13.09 21.93
C GLU A 526 4.91 13.02 20.62
N PRO A 527 5.18 14.19 20.17
CA PRO A 527 6.27 14.49 19.26
C PRO A 527 7.48 13.57 19.46
N ALA A 528 7.76 13.14 20.67
CA ALA A 528 8.90 12.33 21.07
C ALA A 528 9.13 11.03 20.28
N MET A 529 8.11 10.37 19.75
CA MET A 529 8.35 9.18 18.92
C MET A 529 8.83 9.51 17.51
N HIS A 530 8.76 10.75 17.11
CA HIS A 530 9.22 11.24 15.82
C HIS A 530 10.14 12.45 15.95
N MET A 531 10.48 12.85 17.18
CA MET A 531 11.46 13.89 17.40
C MET A 531 12.86 13.40 17.09
N PRO A 532 13.66 14.27 16.52
CA PRO A 532 15.08 14.08 16.50
C PRO A 532 15.60 13.96 17.94
N THR A 533 16.36 12.93 18.18
CA THR A 533 16.91 12.60 19.51
C THR A 533 18.07 13.48 19.95
N THR A 534 18.35 14.59 19.29
CA THR A 534 19.46 15.48 19.60
C THR A 534 18.95 16.83 20.07
N LYS A 535 19.45 17.30 21.22
CA LYS A 535 19.14 18.61 21.82
C LYS A 535 19.28 19.80 20.86
N ASN A 536 20.04 19.66 19.80
CA ASN A 536 20.22 20.72 18.80
C ASN A 536 19.03 20.87 17.85
N GLN A 537 18.14 19.93 17.83
CA GLN A 537 16.99 19.92 16.92
C GLN A 537 15.74 20.53 17.57
N GLU A 538 15.62 20.47 18.89
CA GLU A 538 14.57 21.18 19.63
C GLU A 538 14.71 22.71 19.55
N ALA A 539 15.93 23.20 19.37
CA ALA A 539 16.21 24.63 19.29
C ALA A 539 15.95 25.26 17.90
N ILE A 540 15.70 24.44 16.90
CA ILE A 540 15.61 24.90 15.49
C ILE A 540 14.15 25.12 15.05
N TYR A 541 13.18 24.58 15.78
CA TYR A 541 11.77 24.58 15.38
C TYR A 541 10.88 25.23 16.42
N PRO A 542 10.67 26.53 16.31
CA PRO A 542 9.58 27.14 17.04
C PRO A 542 8.27 26.54 16.47
N TYR A 543 7.56 25.85 17.30
CA TYR A 543 6.19 25.41 17.04
C TYR A 543 5.29 26.65 16.99
N VAL A 544 5.31 27.35 15.89
CA VAL A 544 4.59 28.60 15.71
C VAL A 544 3.67 28.45 14.54
N ASP A 545 2.41 28.60 14.79
CA ASP A 545 1.38 28.83 13.82
C ASP A 545 1.63 30.20 13.17
N LEU A 546 2.22 30.22 11.99
CA LEU A 546 2.64 31.42 11.30
C LEU A 546 1.52 32.02 10.45
N ASP A 547 0.62 31.21 9.92
CA ASP A 547 -0.50 31.66 9.11
C ASP A 547 -1.78 31.95 9.91
N GLY A 548 -1.78 31.57 11.20
CA GLY A 548 -2.87 31.88 12.14
C GLY A 548 -4.11 31.01 11.94
N ASP A 549 -3.98 29.87 11.25
CA ASP A 549 -5.09 28.96 10.99
C ASP A 549 -5.42 28.06 12.20
N GLY A 550 -4.59 28.09 13.23
CA GLY A 550 -4.72 27.30 14.46
C GLY A 550 -3.96 25.99 14.44
N PHE A 551 -3.15 25.75 13.41
CA PHE A 551 -2.34 24.56 13.23
C PHE A 551 -0.88 24.96 13.05
N VAL A 552 0.02 24.06 13.37
CA VAL A 552 1.41 24.15 12.98
C VAL A 552 1.66 23.05 11.96
N ASP A 553 1.72 23.39 10.71
CA ASP A 553 1.92 22.43 9.63
C ASP A 553 2.90 22.94 8.55
N GLY A 554 2.85 22.35 7.35
CA GLY A 554 3.74 22.70 6.26
C GLY A 554 3.57 24.13 5.71
N THR A 555 2.48 24.83 6.06
CA THR A 555 2.23 26.21 5.65
C THR A 555 2.90 27.21 6.57
N ASP A 556 3.23 26.81 7.79
CA ASP A 556 3.91 27.62 8.80
C ASP A 556 5.41 27.78 8.59
N VAL A 557 5.95 27.06 7.64
CA VAL A 557 7.40 27.07 7.44
C VAL A 557 7.76 28.01 6.33
N PRO A 558 8.57 29.04 6.63
CA PRO A 558 9.15 29.86 5.60
C PRO A 558 9.95 28.97 4.64
N TYR A 559 9.65 29.03 3.36
CA TYR A 559 10.43 28.31 2.35
C TYR A 559 11.84 28.89 2.29
N ASP A 560 12.76 28.20 2.94
CA ASP A 560 14.19 28.47 2.86
C ASP A 560 14.89 27.27 2.24
N ALA A 561 15.53 27.48 1.08
CA ALA A 561 16.24 26.45 0.35
C ALA A 561 17.43 25.86 1.14
N GLU A 562 18.02 26.62 2.06
CA GLU A 562 19.08 26.14 2.94
C GLU A 562 18.50 25.27 4.06
N TYR A 563 17.31 25.54 4.46
CA TYR A 563 16.54 24.78 5.41
C TYR A 563 16.13 23.41 4.84
N VAL A 564 15.74 23.36 3.58
CA VAL A 564 15.44 22.14 2.84
C VAL A 564 16.67 21.22 2.75
N LYS A 565 17.87 21.80 2.67
CA LYS A 565 19.13 21.04 2.63
C LYS A 565 19.55 20.44 3.98
N ARG A 566 19.12 21.01 5.08
CA ARG A 566 19.54 20.51 6.41
C ARG A 566 18.78 19.27 6.86
N SER A 567 17.84 18.74 5.98
CA SER A 567 17.05 18.00 6.83
C SER A 567 15.95 17.10 6.48
N ASN A 568 16.24 15.88 6.45
CA ASN A 568 15.37 14.85 6.97
C ASN A 568 14.90 15.13 8.42
N ASP A 569 15.65 15.86 9.22
CA ASP A 569 15.37 16.13 10.62
C ASP A 569 14.45 17.33 10.82
N TYR A 570 14.60 18.35 10.02
CA TYR A 570 13.72 19.50 10.00
C TYR A 570 12.29 19.15 9.65
N GLN A 571 12.13 18.34 8.65
CA GLN A 571 10.82 17.85 8.25
C GLN A 571 10.07 17.15 9.38
N ARG A 572 10.76 16.61 10.36
CA ARG A 572 10.16 16.01 11.54
C ARG A 572 9.67 17.05 12.54
N GLY A 573 10.30 18.21 12.60
CA GLY A 573 9.89 19.30 13.50
C GLY A 573 8.56 19.94 13.15
N LEU A 574 8.19 19.95 11.86
CA LEU A 574 6.94 20.54 11.38
C LEU A 574 5.65 19.81 11.78
N ARG A 575 5.76 18.76 12.57
CA ARG A 575 4.65 17.89 12.87
C ARG A 575 3.90 18.21 14.11
N PHE A 576 4.32 19.21 14.77
CA PHE A 576 3.77 19.45 16.08
C PHE A 576 2.69 20.50 16.01
N GLY A 577 1.51 20.05 15.72
CA GLY A 577 0.33 20.82 15.88
C GLY A 577 0.19 21.27 17.32
N SER A 578 -0.34 22.43 17.55
CA SER A 578 -0.72 22.89 18.87
C SER A 578 -1.87 22.05 19.42
N HIS A 579 -2.04 22.03 20.74
CA HIS A 579 -3.20 21.41 21.39
C HIS A 579 -4.57 21.94 20.86
N LYS A 580 -4.56 23.00 20.10
CA LYS A 580 -5.75 23.56 19.46
C LYS A 580 -6.36 22.67 18.36
N ASN A 581 -5.59 21.72 17.83
CA ASN A 581 -5.97 20.85 16.71
C ASN A 581 -6.81 19.63 17.10
N VAL A 582 -7.04 19.43 18.38
CA VAL A 582 -7.82 18.33 18.94
C VAL A 582 -9.20 18.21 18.32
N ASN A 583 -9.78 19.33 17.92
CA ASN A 583 -11.12 19.38 17.37
C ASN A 583 -11.23 18.81 15.93
N ARG A 584 -10.11 18.43 15.31
CA ARG A 584 -10.09 17.83 13.97
C ARG A 584 -10.10 16.31 13.96
N ILE A 585 -10.19 15.66 15.09
CA ILE A 585 -10.37 14.22 15.14
C ILE A 585 -11.84 13.93 15.41
N ASN A 586 -12.44 13.28 14.45
CA ASN A 586 -13.84 12.94 14.48
C ASN A 586 -14.00 11.49 14.94
N PRO A 587 -14.64 11.25 16.09
CA PRO A 587 -14.95 9.90 16.55
C PRO A 587 -15.96 9.22 15.60
N PRO A 588 -16.11 7.89 15.69
CA PRO A 588 -17.17 7.20 14.97
C PRO A 588 -18.54 7.69 15.45
N GLU A 589 -19.48 7.75 14.53
CA GLU A 589 -20.89 8.00 14.89
C GLU A 589 -21.53 6.76 15.48
N THR A 590 -21.15 5.58 14.98
CA THR A 590 -21.72 4.30 15.42
C THR A 590 -20.67 3.21 15.54
N VAL A 591 -20.85 2.37 16.56
CA VAL A 591 -20.15 1.10 16.75
C VAL A 591 -21.20 0.03 16.98
N LYS A 592 -21.30 -0.94 16.07
CA LYS A 592 -22.27 -2.04 16.11
C LYS A 592 -21.53 -3.37 16.21
N VAL A 593 -21.93 -4.19 17.15
CA VAL A 593 -21.28 -5.49 17.39
C VAL A 593 -22.32 -6.57 17.57
N PHE A 594 -22.32 -7.53 16.66
CA PHE A 594 -23.21 -8.67 16.63
C PHE A 594 -22.44 -9.98 16.50
N GLY A 595 -23.04 -11.08 16.91
CA GLY A 595 -22.48 -12.42 16.70
C GLY A 595 -21.18 -12.68 17.44
N ILE A 596 -20.93 -12.00 18.55
CA ILE A 596 -19.77 -12.19 19.40
C ILE A 596 -20.21 -12.66 20.77
N LYS A 597 -19.45 -13.60 21.32
CA LYS A 597 -19.64 -14.06 22.70
C LYS A 597 -18.58 -13.42 23.58
N GLY A 598 -19.03 -12.76 24.65
CA GLY A 598 -18.15 -12.14 25.64
C GLY A 598 -18.18 -10.61 25.60
N ASP A 599 -17.47 -9.98 26.54
CA ASP A 599 -17.50 -8.54 26.74
C ASP A 599 -16.71 -7.80 25.66
N ILE A 600 -17.22 -6.66 25.23
CA ILE A 600 -16.53 -5.74 24.32
C ILE A 600 -15.87 -4.67 25.16
N LYS A 601 -14.56 -4.66 25.12
CA LYS A 601 -13.78 -3.61 25.80
C LYS A 601 -13.48 -2.47 24.86
N ILE A 602 -13.85 -1.27 25.28
CA ILE A 602 -13.51 -0.04 24.57
C ILE A 602 -12.48 0.70 25.38
N ALA A 603 -11.33 0.96 24.80
CA ALA A 603 -10.22 1.61 25.48
C ALA A 603 -9.67 2.78 24.67
N VAL A 604 -9.38 3.87 25.37
CA VAL A 604 -8.61 5.01 24.86
C VAL A 604 -7.41 5.19 25.77
N PRO A 605 -6.21 5.27 25.24
CA PRO A 605 -5.02 5.49 26.06
C PRO A 605 -5.10 6.77 26.89
N LYS A 606 -4.65 6.70 28.14
CA LYS A 606 -4.70 7.79 29.11
C LYS A 606 -4.04 9.09 28.66
N ALA A 607 -2.90 8.94 27.98
CA ALA A 607 -2.15 10.06 27.44
C ALA A 607 -2.89 10.84 26.33
N HIS A 608 -4.11 10.44 25.99
CA HIS A 608 -4.88 10.94 24.86
C HIS A 608 -6.16 11.64 25.28
N LEU A 609 -6.25 11.98 26.53
CA LEU A 609 -7.39 12.65 27.10
C LEU A 609 -7.11 14.15 27.14
N PHE A 610 -7.97 14.88 26.50
CA PHE A 610 -7.87 16.32 26.44
C PHE A 610 -8.60 16.95 27.61
N GLU A 611 -7.92 17.86 28.29
CA GLU A 611 -8.57 18.82 29.16
C GLU A 611 -9.50 19.69 28.29
N GLY A 612 -10.79 19.63 28.54
CA GLY A 612 -11.77 20.53 27.94
C GLY A 612 -12.60 20.00 26.78
N THR A 613 -12.54 18.71 26.46
CA THR A 613 -13.55 18.11 25.57
C THR A 613 -14.77 17.72 26.41
N ASP A 614 -15.85 18.45 26.29
CA ASP A 614 -17.11 18.08 26.89
C ASP A 614 -17.55 16.71 26.39
N GLY A 615 -17.45 15.75 27.27
CA GLY A 615 -18.01 14.45 27.01
C GLY A 615 -17.08 13.33 26.59
N GLY A 616 -15.75 13.51 26.60
CA GLY A 616 -14.79 12.49 26.21
C GLY A 616 -14.79 12.20 24.71
N PHE A 617 -13.81 11.43 24.24
CA PHE A 617 -13.60 11.17 22.79
C PHE A 617 -14.82 10.50 22.14
N PHE A 618 -15.44 9.53 22.80
CA PHE A 618 -16.61 8.81 22.29
C PHE A 618 -17.96 9.38 22.78
N GLY A 619 -17.99 10.60 23.30
CA GLY A 619 -19.19 11.16 23.94
C GLY A 619 -20.43 11.24 23.05
N LYS A 620 -20.25 11.32 21.73
CA LYS A 620 -21.35 11.34 20.77
C LYS A 620 -21.52 10.01 20.02
N THR A 621 -20.72 9.01 20.30
CA THR A 621 -20.78 7.71 19.64
C THR A 621 -21.91 6.87 20.18
N LYS A 622 -22.68 6.25 19.30
CA LYS A 622 -23.73 5.29 19.65
C LYS A 622 -23.18 3.88 19.53
N PHE A 623 -23.31 3.10 20.61
CA PHE A 623 -22.87 1.72 20.68
C PHE A 623 -24.06 0.79 20.70
N TYR A 624 -24.05 -0.22 19.83
CA TYR A 624 -25.13 -1.21 19.70
C TYR A 624 -24.56 -2.62 19.79
N SER A 625 -25.22 -3.49 20.55
CA SER A 625 -24.87 -4.90 20.66
C SER A 625 -26.12 -5.76 20.77
N SER A 626 -26.09 -6.99 20.25
CA SER A 626 -27.19 -7.95 20.42
C SER A 626 -26.98 -8.96 21.55
N ASP A 627 -25.73 -9.37 21.78
CA ASP A 627 -25.41 -10.54 22.63
C ASP A 627 -24.30 -10.26 23.65
N THR A 628 -23.85 -9.04 23.75
CA THR A 628 -22.62 -8.71 24.47
C THR A 628 -22.75 -7.37 25.16
N ASP A 629 -22.29 -7.29 26.39
CA ASP A 629 -22.22 -6.04 27.12
C ASP A 629 -20.94 -5.27 26.75
N PHE A 630 -21.06 -3.96 26.65
CA PHE A 630 -19.91 -3.08 26.52
C PHE A 630 -19.28 -2.85 27.89
N VAL A 631 -18.03 -3.21 28.03
CA VAL A 631 -17.23 -2.94 29.22
C VAL A 631 -16.28 -1.80 28.92
N VAL A 632 -16.48 -0.69 29.57
CA VAL A 632 -15.52 0.42 29.59
C VAL A 632 -14.41 0.04 30.56
N GLY A 633 -13.28 -0.40 30.03
CA GLY A 633 -12.23 -0.99 30.85
C GLY A 633 -10.92 -0.21 30.84
N THR A 634 -10.27 -0.24 31.98
CA THR A 634 -8.86 0.07 32.12
C THR A 634 -8.09 -1.24 32.13
N ASP A 635 -7.51 -1.64 31.02
CA ASP A 635 -6.75 -2.90 30.99
C ASP A 635 -5.30 -2.74 31.41
N ASN A 636 -4.82 -1.51 31.46
CA ASN A 636 -3.50 -1.15 31.97
C ASN A 636 -3.50 0.30 32.45
N GLU A 637 -2.41 0.72 33.03
CA GLU A 637 -2.21 2.07 33.54
C GLU A 637 -2.37 3.17 32.47
N ASP A 638 -2.32 2.80 31.19
CA ASP A 638 -2.38 3.71 30.04
C ASP A 638 -3.80 3.90 29.50
N THR A 639 -4.80 3.25 30.05
CA THR A 639 -6.19 3.37 29.59
C THR A 639 -7.11 3.92 30.66
N GLN A 640 -8.08 4.73 30.28
CA GLN A 640 -9.04 5.32 31.22
C GLN A 640 -10.48 5.27 30.72
N SER A 641 -11.38 5.11 31.68
CA SER A 641 -12.82 5.01 31.43
C SER A 641 -13.50 6.33 31.06
N PHE A 642 -12.86 7.46 31.28
CA PHE A 642 -13.48 8.77 31.04
C PHE A 642 -13.41 9.28 29.57
N ALA A 643 -12.95 8.44 28.65
CA ALA A 643 -13.24 8.66 27.24
C ALA A 643 -14.73 8.66 26.90
N PHE A 644 -15.54 8.18 27.83
CA PHE A 644 -17.00 8.12 27.75
C PHE A 644 -17.58 9.11 28.73
N SER A 645 -18.53 9.87 28.22
CA SER A 645 -19.35 10.74 29.05
C SER A 645 -20.74 10.15 29.23
N ASP A 646 -21.54 10.82 30.04
CA ASP A 646 -22.95 10.53 30.20
C ASP A 646 -23.76 10.66 28.88
N PHE A 647 -23.12 11.21 27.83
CA PHE A 647 -23.73 11.31 26.50
C PHE A 647 -23.48 10.12 25.58
N SER A 648 -22.60 9.19 25.98
CA SER A 648 -22.42 7.95 25.22
C SER A 648 -23.68 7.09 25.33
N VAL A 649 -24.19 6.63 24.20
CA VAL A 649 -25.39 5.80 24.14
C VAL A 649 -24.99 4.35 23.93
N PHE A 650 -25.34 3.51 24.89
CA PHE A 650 -25.13 2.06 24.82
C PHE A 650 -26.49 1.39 24.72
N GLU A 651 -26.79 0.78 23.59
CA GLU A 651 -28.05 0.09 23.36
C GLU A 651 -27.81 -1.39 23.07
N ASN A 652 -28.51 -2.24 23.80
CA ASN A 652 -28.56 -3.66 23.55
C ASN A 652 -29.70 -3.94 22.58
N MET A 653 -29.43 -4.30 21.35
CA MET A 653 -30.42 -4.66 20.35
C MET A 653 -30.75 -6.15 20.49
N ARG A 654 -31.95 -6.47 20.96
CA ARG A 654 -32.48 -7.83 21.07
C ARG A 654 -33.13 -8.29 19.77
#